data_d432a2eabfc388d7178892cb10700ad2
#
_entry.id   d432a2eabfc388d7178892cb10700ad2
#
_cell.length_a   1.000
_cell.length_b   1.000
_cell.length_c   1.000
_cell.angle_alpha   90.00
_cell.angle_beta   90.00
_cell.angle_gamma   90.00
#
_symmetry.space_group_name_H-M   'P 1'
#
loop_
_entity.id
_entity.type
_entity.pdbx_description
1 polymer ?
#
loop_
_entity_poly.entity_id
_entity_poly.type
_entity_poly.pdbx_seq_one_letter_code
_entity_poly.pdbx_strand_id
1 'polypeptide(L)'
;MIKKYVALAALVTAVSFSAIAQVAQYALPNFTDADCEAKTINLKVKDQYRNLCTAAGINSTAINNYLGTIGGALQLTFPNAKQPDKKLYEQAEKPADITLIYRLKYTANLPLRKVINALTATGLFVYAEPNYIMQKCYTVNDASLGNQYYIGQLKADQAWDVWKGDTNMVIGITDSGVDTNHVDLKPNIKYNYNDPYNGIDDDGDGYIDNRRGWNIWANNDNVYDAQDSHGTFTTGISSAKTDNGIGVAGIGFKCKFLPVRLDDNVGNYIRAYDAVVYAADHGCKVINCSWGSRFPSNFGVDIINYAVINKDAVVIASAGNDNNQEPFYPASFQYVINVAGLNQSNQKSPTSSWGANIDIVAYGSGIYNTYNPNTYVTSGGTSAAAPMVSGAAALLRSYYPTWKALKVAEQLKVTADPAFYSVPQNLQYATKLGKGRLDVLKALTDTTSPSIAMLNKAAKDNNDRNFLPGDTLRLTGLFKNYIRPATNGVVTLTCTSPYATIINNTFSLGNLNQNDTISNTSNPFKVILANNTPVNTPLEFKFAITADGGYNVLEWMADTVNRNRMNIDVGNVVLTVPSNGSVGFTNPYATPGAGFSYKDYGSLFYTSGFMVGEAAGPKVMDNVYATPPNYDADWGQVNPVRRRAIDVT
;
A
#
# COMPACT_ATOMS: atom_id res chain seq x y z
N MET A 1 -0.17 42.16 -52.49
CA MET A 1 -0.12 40.69 -52.46
C MET A 1 -0.41 40.09 -51.06
N ILE A 2 -0.32 40.84 -49.96
CA ILE A 2 -0.49 40.30 -48.59
C ILE A 2 -1.96 40.11 -48.19
N LYS A 3 -2.91 40.85 -48.74
CA LYS A 3 -4.35 40.75 -48.41
C LYS A 3 -5.09 39.52 -48.97
N LYS A 4 -4.53 38.80 -49.95
CA LYS A 4 -5.17 37.60 -50.52
C LYS A 4 -4.82 36.31 -49.77
N TYR A 5 -3.70 36.29 -49.03
CA TYR A 5 -3.32 35.10 -48.24
C TYR A 5 -3.95 35.04 -46.87
N VAL A 6 -4.37 36.16 -46.28
CA VAL A 6 -5.06 36.19 -44.98
C VAL A 6 -6.50 35.67 -45.10
N ALA A 7 -7.17 35.92 -46.24
CA ALA A 7 -8.54 35.39 -46.45
C ALA A 7 -8.57 33.87 -46.70
N LEU A 8 -7.51 33.31 -47.30
CA LEU A 8 -7.43 31.86 -47.56
C LEU A 8 -7.05 31.07 -46.29
N ALA A 9 -6.22 31.65 -45.41
CA ALA A 9 -5.88 31.03 -44.12
C ALA A 9 -7.07 31.02 -43.15
N ALA A 10 -7.90 32.07 -43.14
CA ALA A 10 -9.11 32.12 -42.31
C ALA A 10 -10.21 31.14 -42.79
N LEU A 11 -10.28 30.88 -44.11
CA LEU A 11 -11.27 29.94 -44.66
C LEU A 11 -10.89 28.46 -44.41
N VAL A 12 -9.58 28.14 -44.42
CA VAL A 12 -9.08 26.80 -44.16
C VAL A 12 -9.17 26.44 -42.65
N THR A 13 -8.98 27.42 -41.75
CA THR A 13 -9.14 27.21 -40.32
C THR A 13 -10.62 27.09 -39.88
N ALA A 14 -11.54 27.80 -40.52
CA ALA A 14 -12.98 27.71 -40.21
C ALA A 14 -13.61 26.38 -40.66
N VAL A 15 -13.13 25.79 -41.77
CA VAL A 15 -13.61 24.48 -42.24
C VAL A 15 -13.04 23.33 -41.40
N SER A 16 -11.84 23.50 -40.82
CA SER A 16 -11.21 22.49 -39.97
C SER A 16 -11.87 22.38 -38.59
N PHE A 17 -12.37 23.46 -38.01
CA PHE A 17 -13.01 23.44 -36.69
C PHE A 17 -14.43 22.90 -36.70
N SER A 18 -15.16 23.02 -37.79
CA SER A 18 -16.52 22.42 -37.87
C SER A 18 -16.51 20.91 -38.12
N ALA A 19 -15.44 20.36 -38.71
CA ALA A 19 -15.31 18.93 -38.94
C ALA A 19 -14.87 18.17 -37.66
N ILE A 20 -14.07 18.80 -36.77
CA ILE A 20 -13.59 18.20 -35.53
C ILE A 20 -14.70 18.16 -34.45
N ALA A 21 -15.60 19.12 -34.43
CA ALA A 21 -16.72 19.15 -33.46
C ALA A 21 -17.79 18.05 -33.71
N GLN A 22 -17.87 17.53 -34.93
CA GLN A 22 -18.90 16.53 -35.30
C GLN A 22 -18.42 15.07 -35.09
N VAL A 23 -17.12 14.83 -34.98
CA VAL A 23 -16.56 13.47 -34.77
C VAL A 23 -16.45 13.10 -33.29
N ALA A 24 -16.40 14.08 -32.38
CA ALA A 24 -16.24 13.85 -30.94
C ALA A 24 -17.52 13.36 -30.21
N GLN A 25 -18.69 13.37 -30.88
CA GLN A 25 -19.99 13.16 -30.22
C GLN A 25 -20.40 11.69 -30.06
N TYR A 26 -19.65 10.71 -30.59
CA TYR A 26 -20.10 9.30 -30.64
C TYR A 26 -19.06 8.24 -30.29
N ALA A 27 -17.93 8.59 -29.69
CA ALA A 27 -17.03 7.59 -29.14
C ALA A 27 -17.62 7.03 -27.84
N LEU A 28 -17.97 5.74 -27.85
CA LEU A 28 -18.38 5.06 -26.63
C LEU A 28 -17.25 5.16 -25.60
N PRO A 29 -17.56 5.52 -24.34
CA PRO A 29 -16.57 5.50 -23.28
C PRO A 29 -16.01 4.09 -23.06
N ASN A 30 -14.89 3.98 -22.38
CA ASN A 30 -14.44 2.69 -21.91
C ASN A 30 -15.39 2.20 -20.82
N PHE A 31 -15.99 1.04 -21.02
CA PHE A 31 -16.86 0.36 -20.07
C PHE A 31 -16.56 -1.13 -20.05
N THR A 32 -16.90 -1.79 -18.96
CA THR A 32 -16.91 -3.24 -18.80
C THR A 32 -18.36 -3.76 -18.77
N ASP A 33 -18.57 -5.04 -18.94
CA ASP A 33 -19.90 -5.63 -18.83
C ASP A 33 -20.52 -5.49 -17.42
N ALA A 34 -19.68 -5.26 -16.39
CA ALA A 34 -20.13 -4.99 -15.02
C ALA A 34 -20.75 -3.60 -14.82
N ASP A 35 -20.42 -2.64 -15.68
CA ASP A 35 -20.96 -1.27 -15.63
C ASP A 35 -22.35 -1.15 -16.26
N CYS A 36 -22.87 -2.25 -16.83
CA CYS A 36 -24.04 -2.23 -17.71
C CYS A 36 -25.06 -3.32 -17.33
N GLU A 37 -26.34 -3.07 -17.62
CA GLU A 37 -27.36 -4.12 -17.59
C GLU A 37 -26.99 -5.21 -18.61
N ALA A 38 -26.88 -6.45 -18.13
CA ALA A 38 -26.42 -7.57 -18.94
C ALA A 38 -27.20 -7.69 -20.25
N LYS A 39 -26.47 -7.78 -21.36
CA LYS A 39 -27.03 -8.01 -22.70
C LYS A 39 -28.14 -7.02 -23.10
N THR A 40 -28.11 -5.79 -22.60
CA THR A 40 -29.11 -4.74 -22.85
C THR A 40 -28.47 -3.52 -23.51
N ILE A 41 -29.03 -3.08 -24.64
CA ILE A 41 -28.53 -1.99 -25.48
C ILE A 41 -29.64 -0.99 -25.76
N ASN A 42 -29.40 0.30 -25.57
CA ASN A 42 -30.27 1.37 -25.99
C ASN A 42 -29.87 1.84 -27.41
N LEU A 43 -30.85 1.98 -28.30
CA LEU A 43 -30.67 2.32 -29.70
C LEU A 43 -31.57 3.49 -30.07
N LYS A 44 -31.05 4.46 -30.81
CA LYS A 44 -31.89 5.50 -31.43
C LYS A 44 -31.77 5.45 -32.92
N VAL A 45 -32.88 5.23 -33.63
CA VAL A 45 -32.96 5.22 -35.09
C VAL A 45 -32.83 6.64 -35.64
N LYS A 46 -32.15 6.82 -36.78
CA LYS A 46 -32.09 8.12 -37.48
C LYS A 46 -33.45 8.50 -38.05
N ASP A 47 -33.81 9.75 -38.00
CA ASP A 47 -35.13 10.26 -38.41
C ASP A 47 -35.48 9.90 -39.87
N GLN A 48 -34.50 9.85 -40.76
CA GLN A 48 -34.67 9.46 -42.17
C GLN A 48 -35.18 8.01 -42.36
N TYR A 49 -35.07 7.15 -41.34
CA TYR A 49 -35.54 5.76 -41.36
C TYR A 49 -36.78 5.54 -40.47
N ARG A 50 -37.47 6.61 -40.09
CA ARG A 50 -38.67 6.58 -39.27
C ARG A 50 -39.77 5.66 -39.82
N ASN A 51 -39.91 5.63 -41.15
CA ASN A 51 -40.87 4.79 -41.84
C ASN A 51 -40.66 3.28 -41.65
N LEU A 52 -39.46 2.88 -41.18
CA LEU A 52 -39.16 1.48 -40.83
C LEU A 52 -39.52 1.17 -39.38
N CYS A 53 -39.85 2.15 -38.56
CA CYS A 53 -40.05 2.01 -37.12
C CYS A 53 -41.51 1.64 -36.81
N THR A 54 -41.69 0.62 -35.95
CA THR A 54 -43.00 0.17 -35.43
C THR A 54 -42.89 -0.05 -33.93
N ALA A 55 -44.01 -0.18 -33.23
CA ALA A 55 -44.02 -0.54 -31.81
C ALA A 55 -43.36 -1.90 -31.54
N ALA A 56 -43.42 -2.82 -32.50
CA ALA A 56 -42.90 -4.18 -32.39
C ALA A 56 -41.40 -4.31 -32.85
N GLY A 57 -40.81 -3.27 -33.43
CA GLY A 57 -39.42 -3.31 -33.90
C GLY A 57 -39.14 -2.45 -35.12
N ILE A 58 -38.10 -2.78 -35.85
CA ILE A 58 -37.62 -2.05 -37.03
C ILE A 58 -37.77 -2.96 -38.27
N ASN A 59 -38.53 -2.53 -39.27
CA ASN A 59 -38.75 -3.27 -40.53
C ASN A 59 -37.52 -3.15 -41.44
N SER A 60 -36.43 -3.78 -41.04
CA SER A 60 -35.19 -3.87 -41.82
C SER A 60 -34.72 -5.32 -41.87
N THR A 61 -34.63 -5.88 -43.07
CA THR A 61 -34.18 -7.27 -43.27
C THR A 61 -32.80 -7.51 -42.65
N ALA A 62 -31.86 -6.55 -42.78
CA ALA A 62 -30.54 -6.67 -42.21
C ALA A 62 -30.56 -6.73 -40.67
N ILE A 63 -31.36 -5.86 -40.03
CA ILE A 63 -31.51 -5.86 -38.57
C ILE A 63 -32.20 -7.14 -38.12
N ASN A 64 -33.30 -7.55 -38.72
CA ASN A 64 -34.04 -8.73 -38.31
C ASN A 64 -33.24 -10.02 -38.47
N ASN A 65 -32.43 -10.15 -39.52
CA ASN A 65 -31.50 -11.26 -39.69
C ASN A 65 -30.46 -11.27 -38.58
N TYR A 66 -29.84 -10.11 -38.28
CA TYR A 66 -28.85 -10.01 -37.20
C TYR A 66 -29.47 -10.33 -35.84
N LEU A 67 -30.63 -9.79 -35.52
CA LEU A 67 -31.37 -10.12 -34.29
C LEU A 67 -31.63 -11.60 -34.16
N GLY A 68 -32.03 -12.27 -35.27
CA GLY A 68 -32.21 -13.72 -35.30
C GLY A 68 -30.92 -14.48 -34.91
N THR A 69 -29.74 -14.03 -35.35
CA THR A 69 -28.45 -14.70 -35.03
C THR A 69 -28.03 -14.56 -33.58
N ILE A 70 -28.47 -13.52 -32.89
CA ILE A 70 -28.09 -13.23 -31.49
C ILE A 70 -29.20 -13.55 -30.49
N GLY A 71 -30.38 -14.07 -30.95
CA GLY A 71 -31.55 -14.21 -30.10
C GLY A 71 -32.01 -12.87 -29.52
N GLY A 72 -32.00 -11.82 -30.37
CA GLY A 72 -32.28 -10.44 -29.98
C GLY A 72 -33.78 -10.12 -30.04
N ALA A 73 -34.32 -9.47 -29.03
CA ALA A 73 -35.64 -8.89 -28.97
C ALA A 73 -35.56 -7.37 -28.88
N LEU A 74 -36.18 -6.67 -29.80
CA LEU A 74 -36.20 -5.22 -29.89
C LEU A 74 -37.57 -4.69 -29.47
N GLN A 75 -37.60 -3.73 -28.54
CA GLN A 75 -38.82 -3.13 -28.04
C GLN A 75 -38.71 -1.59 -28.07
N LEU A 76 -39.76 -0.90 -28.48
CA LEU A 76 -39.86 0.55 -28.37
C LEU A 76 -39.82 0.96 -26.91
N THR A 77 -38.85 1.81 -26.55
CA THR A 77 -38.59 2.15 -25.13
C THR A 77 -39.68 3.04 -24.55
N PHE A 78 -40.23 3.96 -25.36
CA PHE A 78 -41.24 4.93 -24.95
C PHE A 78 -42.47 4.89 -25.84
N PRO A 79 -43.35 3.87 -25.71
CA PRO A 79 -44.46 3.64 -26.63
C PRO A 79 -45.54 4.74 -26.59
N ASN A 80 -45.62 5.48 -25.49
CA ASN A 80 -46.59 6.58 -25.31
C ASN A 80 -46.01 7.96 -25.67
N ALA A 81 -44.74 8.04 -26.05
CA ALA A 81 -44.13 9.31 -26.44
C ALA A 81 -44.74 9.83 -27.75
N LYS A 82 -44.85 11.15 -27.84
CA LYS A 82 -45.28 11.84 -29.07
C LYS A 82 -44.06 12.54 -29.69
N GLN A 83 -44.05 12.60 -31.00
CA GLN A 83 -43.07 13.34 -31.74
C GLN A 83 -43.16 14.82 -31.35
N PRO A 84 -42.03 15.52 -31.02
CA PRO A 84 -42.07 16.92 -30.64
C PRO A 84 -42.49 17.81 -31.85
N ASP A 85 -43.35 18.78 -31.60
CA ASP A 85 -43.65 19.81 -32.59
C ASP A 85 -42.52 20.84 -32.61
N LYS A 86 -41.70 20.76 -33.67
CA LYS A 86 -40.54 21.63 -33.85
C LYS A 86 -40.84 23.13 -33.89
N LYS A 87 -42.13 23.51 -34.14
CA LYS A 87 -42.58 24.90 -34.17
C LYS A 87 -42.71 25.54 -32.80
N LEU A 88 -42.69 24.75 -31.73
CA LEU A 88 -42.84 25.20 -30.36
C LEU A 88 -41.51 25.59 -29.68
N TYR A 89 -40.40 25.44 -30.41
CA TYR A 89 -39.06 25.64 -29.84
C TYR A 89 -38.32 26.78 -30.54
N GLU A 90 -37.54 27.55 -29.82
CA GLU A 90 -36.68 28.57 -30.38
C GLU A 90 -35.53 27.97 -31.20
N GLN A 91 -34.90 28.75 -32.09
CA GLN A 91 -33.85 28.22 -32.99
C GLN A 91 -32.65 27.62 -32.27
N ALA A 92 -32.35 28.08 -31.05
CA ALA A 92 -31.26 27.56 -30.23
C ALA A 92 -31.60 26.26 -29.51
N GLU A 93 -32.89 25.93 -29.34
CA GLU A 93 -33.38 24.74 -28.64
C GLU A 93 -33.55 23.58 -29.61
N LYS A 94 -32.94 22.44 -29.33
CA LYS A 94 -33.06 21.22 -30.12
C LYS A 94 -33.95 20.20 -29.36
N PRO A 95 -35.26 20.13 -29.66
CA PRO A 95 -36.14 19.16 -29.01
C PRO A 95 -35.66 17.74 -29.25
N ALA A 96 -35.62 16.93 -28.21
CA ALA A 96 -35.24 15.52 -28.29
C ALA A 96 -36.45 14.68 -28.71
N ASP A 97 -36.38 14.01 -29.86
CA ASP A 97 -37.37 13.03 -30.26
C ASP A 97 -36.99 11.65 -29.67
N ILE A 98 -37.78 11.19 -28.70
CA ILE A 98 -37.59 9.90 -28.05
C ILE A 98 -38.50 8.79 -28.64
N THR A 99 -39.31 9.09 -29.65
CA THR A 99 -40.21 8.10 -30.31
C THR A 99 -39.45 7.08 -31.17
N LEU A 100 -38.17 7.29 -31.41
CA LEU A 100 -37.28 6.42 -32.20
C LEU A 100 -36.26 5.67 -31.32
N ILE A 101 -36.47 5.64 -30.00
CA ILE A 101 -35.58 4.93 -29.08
C ILE A 101 -36.11 3.54 -28.80
N TYR A 102 -35.26 2.56 -29.06
CA TYR A 102 -35.52 1.15 -28.82
C TYR A 102 -34.56 0.58 -27.77
N ARG A 103 -35.03 -0.43 -27.05
CA ARG A 103 -34.21 -1.26 -26.17
C ARG A 103 -34.10 -2.65 -26.78
N LEU A 104 -32.86 -3.09 -26.99
CA LEU A 104 -32.52 -4.43 -27.44
C LEU A 104 -32.10 -5.27 -26.22
N LYS A 105 -32.72 -6.45 -26.07
CA LYS A 105 -32.20 -7.52 -25.23
C LYS A 105 -31.82 -8.70 -26.12
N TYR A 106 -30.71 -9.38 -25.81
CA TYR A 106 -30.22 -10.52 -26.58
C TYR A 106 -29.78 -11.68 -25.69
N THR A 107 -29.74 -12.92 -26.22
CA THR A 107 -29.40 -14.12 -25.44
C THR A 107 -28.05 -14.71 -25.78
N ALA A 108 -27.51 -14.44 -26.97
CA ALA A 108 -26.22 -14.96 -27.39
C ALA A 108 -25.07 -14.61 -26.39
N ASN A 109 -24.10 -15.50 -26.29
CA ASN A 109 -22.91 -15.24 -25.47
C ASN A 109 -21.88 -14.38 -26.23
N LEU A 110 -22.22 -13.11 -26.43
CA LEU A 110 -21.39 -12.10 -27.10
C LEU A 110 -21.21 -10.90 -26.19
N PRO A 111 -19.98 -10.30 -26.12
CA PRO A 111 -19.73 -9.05 -25.41
C PRO A 111 -20.59 -7.90 -25.95
N LEU A 112 -21.11 -7.03 -25.05
CA LEU A 112 -21.93 -5.86 -25.42
C LEU A 112 -21.27 -5.02 -26.53
N ARG A 113 -19.97 -4.73 -26.41
CA ARG A 113 -19.22 -3.93 -27.40
C ARG A 113 -19.25 -4.53 -28.80
N LYS A 114 -19.19 -5.86 -28.93
CA LYS A 114 -19.25 -6.54 -30.24
C LYS A 114 -20.63 -6.37 -30.90
N VAL A 115 -21.71 -6.51 -30.13
CA VAL A 115 -23.08 -6.31 -30.61
C VAL A 115 -23.32 -4.84 -30.97
N ILE A 116 -22.89 -3.91 -30.14
CA ILE A 116 -22.98 -2.46 -30.42
C ILE A 116 -22.27 -2.08 -31.71
N ASN A 117 -21.05 -2.56 -31.92
CA ASN A 117 -20.27 -2.27 -33.13
C ASN A 117 -20.98 -2.81 -34.39
N ALA A 118 -21.57 -4.01 -34.34
CA ALA A 118 -22.32 -4.59 -35.43
C ALA A 118 -23.56 -3.76 -35.77
N LEU A 119 -24.31 -3.31 -34.75
CA LEU A 119 -25.49 -2.45 -34.95
C LEU A 119 -25.11 -1.08 -35.51
N THR A 120 -24.06 -0.46 -34.99
CA THR A 120 -23.53 0.83 -35.45
C THR A 120 -23.10 0.76 -36.92
N ALA A 121 -22.48 -0.35 -37.34
CA ALA A 121 -22.03 -0.57 -38.72
C ALA A 121 -23.17 -0.61 -39.73
N THR A 122 -24.43 -0.82 -39.32
CA THR A 122 -25.60 -0.76 -40.23
C THR A 122 -25.92 0.64 -40.74
N GLY A 123 -25.39 1.67 -40.05
CA GLY A 123 -25.66 3.07 -40.39
C GLY A 123 -27.08 3.57 -40.07
N LEU A 124 -27.94 2.74 -39.52
CA LEU A 124 -29.37 3.05 -39.24
C LEU A 124 -29.56 3.89 -37.97
N PHE A 125 -28.61 3.80 -37.02
CA PHE A 125 -28.76 4.39 -35.70
C PHE A 125 -28.04 5.72 -35.56
N VAL A 126 -28.60 6.62 -34.76
CA VAL A 126 -27.95 7.83 -34.27
C VAL A 126 -26.90 7.43 -33.24
N TYR A 127 -27.27 6.49 -32.35
CA TYR A 127 -26.39 5.85 -31.38
C TYR A 127 -26.87 4.43 -31.08
N ALA A 128 -25.90 3.63 -30.65
CA ALA A 128 -26.12 2.34 -29.99
C ALA A 128 -25.17 2.33 -28.78
N GLU A 129 -25.72 2.17 -27.60
CA GLU A 129 -24.95 2.24 -26.35
C GLU A 129 -25.47 1.26 -25.30
N PRO A 130 -24.65 0.82 -24.33
CA PRO A 130 -25.12 -0.01 -23.24
C PRO A 130 -26.22 0.68 -22.44
N ASN A 131 -27.09 -0.09 -21.79
CA ASN A 131 -27.88 0.44 -20.69
C ASN A 131 -27.03 0.48 -19.44
N TYR A 132 -26.43 1.64 -19.14
CA TYR A 132 -25.54 1.80 -17.99
C TYR A 132 -26.30 1.67 -16.67
N ILE A 133 -25.66 1.02 -15.69
CA ILE A 133 -26.17 0.93 -14.33
C ILE A 133 -25.90 2.27 -13.63
N MET A 134 -26.95 3.00 -13.30
CA MET A 134 -26.85 4.26 -12.57
C MET A 134 -26.63 3.97 -11.08
N GLN A 135 -25.55 4.51 -10.51
CA GLN A 135 -25.27 4.37 -9.10
C GLN A 135 -25.96 5.50 -8.31
N LYS A 136 -26.43 5.17 -7.11
CA LYS A 136 -26.90 6.20 -6.16
C LYS A 136 -25.68 6.92 -5.61
N CYS A 137 -25.61 8.23 -5.76
CA CYS A 137 -24.64 9.05 -5.04
C CYS A 137 -25.10 9.13 -3.58
N TYR A 138 -24.56 8.25 -2.72
CA TYR A 138 -24.78 8.31 -1.29
C TYR A 138 -23.73 9.21 -0.65
N THR A 139 -24.15 10.19 0.11
CA THR A 139 -23.27 11.02 0.92
C THR A 139 -23.59 10.76 2.38
N VAL A 140 -22.59 10.37 3.17
CA VAL A 140 -22.73 10.25 4.62
C VAL A 140 -23.04 11.63 5.23
N ASN A 141 -23.72 11.64 6.37
CA ASN A 141 -24.27 12.86 6.95
C ASN A 141 -23.44 13.45 8.10
N ASP A 142 -22.21 12.98 8.29
CA ASP A 142 -21.30 13.44 9.36
C ASP A 142 -21.00 14.92 9.21
N ALA A 143 -21.24 15.70 10.27
CA ALA A 143 -21.27 17.15 10.22
C ALA A 143 -19.94 17.80 9.79
N SER A 144 -18.81 17.14 10.05
CA SER A 144 -17.47 17.60 9.70
C SER A 144 -16.85 16.88 8.49
N LEU A 145 -17.63 16.11 7.72
CA LEU A 145 -17.13 15.40 6.54
C LEU A 145 -16.40 16.32 5.56
N GLY A 146 -16.88 17.55 5.39
CA GLY A 146 -16.26 18.55 4.52
C GLY A 146 -14.81 18.93 4.91
N ASN A 147 -14.40 18.67 6.14
CA ASN A 147 -13.04 18.90 6.63
C ASN A 147 -12.12 17.68 6.37
N GLN A 148 -12.68 16.52 5.96
CA GLN A 148 -11.98 15.28 5.74
C GLN A 148 -11.67 15.07 4.25
N TYR A 149 -10.83 15.93 3.65
CA TYR A 149 -10.51 15.87 2.22
C TYR A 149 -10.05 14.48 1.75
N TYR A 150 -9.41 13.72 2.64
CA TYR A 150 -8.84 12.40 2.35
C TYR A 150 -9.91 11.33 2.06
N ILE A 151 -11.13 11.48 2.56
CA ILE A 151 -12.23 10.54 2.29
C ILE A 151 -12.50 10.44 0.78
N GLY A 152 -12.71 11.57 0.10
CA GLY A 152 -12.93 11.60 -1.35
C GLY A 152 -11.67 11.27 -2.15
N GLN A 153 -10.49 11.75 -1.72
CA GLN A 153 -9.25 11.48 -2.44
C GLN A 153 -8.77 10.02 -2.39
N LEU A 154 -9.14 9.29 -1.32
CA LEU A 154 -8.94 7.84 -1.21
C LEU A 154 -10.10 7.04 -1.80
N LYS A 155 -11.15 7.70 -2.28
CA LYS A 155 -12.40 7.11 -2.79
C LYS A 155 -13.10 6.22 -1.74
N ALA A 156 -12.99 6.57 -0.47
CA ALA A 156 -13.65 5.85 0.59
C ALA A 156 -15.18 6.04 0.53
N ASP A 157 -15.64 7.25 0.21
CA ASP A 157 -17.05 7.58 -0.06
C ASP A 157 -17.66 6.70 -1.15
N GLN A 158 -16.97 6.52 -2.28
CA GLN A 158 -17.40 5.64 -3.37
C GLN A 158 -17.32 4.15 -2.98
N ALA A 159 -16.34 3.78 -2.18
CA ALA A 159 -16.20 2.42 -1.67
C ALA A 159 -17.37 2.03 -0.74
N TRP A 160 -17.93 2.99 0.02
CA TRP A 160 -19.09 2.77 0.87
C TRP A 160 -20.40 2.52 0.10
N ASP A 161 -20.48 2.92 -1.16
CA ASP A 161 -21.58 2.52 -2.05
C ASP A 161 -21.51 1.01 -2.37
N VAL A 162 -20.30 0.44 -2.40
CA VAL A 162 -20.09 -1.00 -2.61
C VAL A 162 -20.29 -1.77 -1.31
N TRP A 163 -19.66 -1.32 -0.21
CA TRP A 163 -19.70 -2.01 1.08
C TRP A 163 -19.47 -1.06 2.25
N LYS A 164 -20.29 -1.18 3.29
CA LYS A 164 -20.26 -0.33 4.49
C LYS A 164 -19.61 -1.00 5.71
N GLY A 165 -18.80 -2.05 5.51
CA GLY A 165 -18.18 -2.78 6.60
C GLY A 165 -19.13 -3.68 7.39
N ASP A 166 -18.55 -4.39 8.37
CA ASP A 166 -19.26 -5.29 9.27
C ASP A 166 -18.87 -4.99 10.72
N THR A 167 -19.83 -4.98 11.63
CA THR A 167 -19.63 -4.76 13.07
C THR A 167 -18.85 -5.87 13.77
N ASN A 168 -18.73 -7.05 13.14
CA ASN A 168 -17.88 -8.14 13.61
C ASN A 168 -16.39 -7.96 13.23
N MET A 169 -16.11 -7.06 12.31
CA MET A 169 -14.73 -6.72 11.93
C MET A 169 -14.16 -5.73 12.93
N VAL A 170 -13.07 -6.11 13.59
CA VAL A 170 -12.45 -5.33 14.66
C VAL A 170 -11.03 -4.94 14.28
N ILE A 171 -10.72 -3.65 14.47
CA ILE A 171 -9.39 -3.08 14.34
C ILE A 171 -8.79 -2.92 15.75
N GLY A 172 -7.69 -3.59 16.05
CA GLY A 172 -6.92 -3.35 17.27
C GLY A 172 -6.14 -2.03 17.12
N ILE A 173 -6.42 -1.08 17.98
CA ILE A 173 -5.68 0.20 18.04
C ILE A 173 -4.68 0.11 19.18
N THR A 174 -3.43 -0.19 18.83
CA THR A 174 -2.32 -0.25 19.79
C THR A 174 -1.66 1.13 19.83
N ASP A 175 -1.96 1.94 20.87
CA ASP A 175 -1.61 3.36 20.88
C ASP A 175 -1.58 3.95 22.31
N SER A 176 -1.43 5.27 22.49
CA SER A 176 -1.39 5.96 23.79
C SER A 176 -2.62 5.74 24.65
N GLY A 177 -3.74 5.40 24.05
CA GLY A 177 -5.04 5.25 24.70
C GLY A 177 -6.14 5.95 23.90
N VAL A 178 -7.40 5.71 24.25
CA VAL A 178 -8.56 6.21 23.48
C VAL A 178 -9.58 6.81 24.43
N ASP A 179 -10.12 7.98 24.08
CA ASP A 179 -11.30 8.53 24.74
C ASP A 179 -12.55 7.68 24.43
N THR A 180 -12.81 6.69 25.25
CA THR A 180 -13.95 5.78 25.09
C THR A 180 -15.31 6.44 25.36
N ASN A 181 -15.33 7.70 25.81
CA ASN A 181 -16.54 8.51 25.97
C ASN A 181 -16.79 9.46 24.81
N HIS A 182 -15.83 9.59 23.89
CA HIS A 182 -15.98 10.43 22.70
C HIS A 182 -17.23 10.01 21.91
N VAL A 183 -18.13 10.96 21.64
CA VAL A 183 -19.46 10.69 21.04
C VAL A 183 -19.38 9.98 19.70
N ASP A 184 -18.31 10.22 18.94
CA ASP A 184 -18.06 9.66 17.62
C ASP A 184 -17.31 8.31 17.63
N LEU A 185 -16.73 7.92 18.77
CA LEU A 185 -15.98 6.67 18.92
C LEU A 185 -16.74 5.62 19.71
N LYS A 186 -17.40 6.02 20.81
CA LYS A 186 -18.11 5.13 21.71
C LYS A 186 -19.03 4.11 21.04
N PRO A 187 -19.79 4.44 19.97
CA PRO A 187 -20.69 3.49 19.32
C PRO A 187 -19.96 2.35 18.57
N ASN A 188 -18.69 2.54 18.22
CA ASN A 188 -17.91 1.57 17.46
C ASN A 188 -16.87 0.79 18.29
N ILE A 189 -16.87 0.96 19.63
CA ILE A 189 -16.05 0.13 20.52
C ILE A 189 -16.48 -1.34 20.40
N LYS A 190 -15.51 -2.26 20.36
CA LYS A 190 -15.74 -3.68 20.62
C LYS A 190 -15.82 -3.87 22.13
N TYR A 191 -17.01 -4.16 22.63
CA TYR A 191 -17.19 -4.52 24.04
C TYR A 191 -17.02 -6.02 24.25
N ASN A 192 -16.28 -6.40 25.30
CA ASN A 192 -16.28 -7.75 25.85
C ASN A 192 -17.42 -7.86 26.88
N TYR A 193 -18.54 -8.43 26.46
CA TYR A 193 -19.70 -8.60 27.35
C TYR A 193 -19.59 -9.80 28.28
N ASN A 194 -18.61 -10.71 28.04
CA ASN A 194 -18.37 -11.88 28.87
C ASN A 194 -17.55 -11.55 30.12
N ASP A 195 -16.94 -10.36 30.16
CA ASP A 195 -16.14 -9.88 31.28
C ASP A 195 -16.66 -8.49 31.73
N PRO A 196 -17.74 -8.48 32.55
CA PRO A 196 -18.34 -7.26 33.11
C PRO A 196 -17.50 -6.68 34.25
N TYR A 197 -17.64 -5.37 34.52
CA TYR A 197 -16.94 -4.68 35.61
C TYR A 197 -17.40 -5.21 37.01
N ASN A 198 -16.69 -6.19 37.57
CA ASN A 198 -16.99 -6.77 38.88
C ASN A 198 -15.73 -7.17 39.69
N GLY A 199 -14.52 -6.94 39.11
CA GLY A 199 -13.24 -7.27 39.75
C GLY A 199 -12.83 -8.74 39.58
N ILE A 200 -13.49 -9.49 38.69
CA ILE A 200 -13.24 -10.91 38.43
C ILE A 200 -12.97 -11.05 36.92
N ASP A 201 -12.06 -11.93 36.57
CA ASP A 201 -11.86 -12.38 35.18
C ASP A 201 -12.92 -13.46 34.88
N ASP A 202 -14.09 -13.03 34.34
CA ASP A 202 -15.24 -13.89 34.15
C ASP A 202 -15.12 -14.84 32.96
N ASP A 203 -14.31 -14.49 31.94
CA ASP A 203 -14.11 -15.31 30.73
C ASP A 203 -12.79 -16.12 30.76
N GLY A 204 -11.97 -15.91 31.79
CA GLY A 204 -10.76 -16.70 32.05
C GLY A 204 -9.62 -16.42 31.06
N ASP A 205 -9.59 -15.25 30.45
CA ASP A 205 -8.58 -14.88 29.48
C ASP A 205 -7.30 -14.28 30.09
N GLY A 206 -7.30 -14.04 31.40
CA GLY A 206 -6.19 -13.51 32.18
C GLY A 206 -6.20 -11.99 32.35
N TYR A 207 -7.27 -11.31 31.94
CA TYR A 207 -7.42 -9.84 31.99
C TYR A 207 -8.71 -9.46 32.71
N ILE A 208 -8.61 -9.02 33.95
CA ILE A 208 -9.77 -8.69 34.82
C ILE A 208 -10.49 -7.44 34.28
N ASP A 209 -11.83 -7.54 34.09
CA ASP A 209 -12.69 -6.44 33.67
C ASP A 209 -12.28 -5.79 32.30
N ASN A 210 -11.73 -6.55 31.36
CA ASN A 210 -11.22 -6.02 30.07
C ASN A 210 -12.32 -5.63 29.08
N ARG A 211 -13.45 -5.16 29.59
CA ARG A 211 -14.69 -4.91 28.86
C ARG A 211 -14.54 -3.97 27.64
N ARG A 212 -13.63 -2.98 27.71
CA ARG A 212 -13.44 -1.97 26.64
C ARG A 212 -12.02 -1.94 26.07
N GLY A 213 -11.24 -2.99 26.26
CA GLY A 213 -9.84 -3.05 25.92
C GLY A 213 -8.95 -3.14 27.15
N TRP A 214 -7.65 -2.93 26.99
CA TRP A 214 -6.67 -3.17 28.04
C TRP A 214 -5.52 -2.17 28.01
N ASN A 215 -5.04 -1.78 29.17
CA ASN A 215 -3.81 -1.02 29.34
C ASN A 215 -2.66 -1.98 29.65
N ILE A 216 -1.81 -2.21 28.65
CA ILE A 216 -0.69 -3.14 28.72
C ILE A 216 0.37 -2.69 29.73
N TRP A 217 0.61 -1.36 29.80
CA TRP A 217 1.60 -0.82 30.70
C TRP A 217 1.18 -0.95 32.18
N ALA A 218 -0.02 -0.48 32.50
CA ALA A 218 -0.53 -0.48 33.88
C ALA A 218 -1.18 -1.81 34.29
N ASN A 219 -1.37 -2.74 33.35
CA ASN A 219 -2.02 -4.03 33.56
C ASN A 219 -3.41 -3.90 34.20
N ASN A 220 -4.28 -3.09 33.57
CA ASN A 220 -5.65 -2.83 34.00
C ASN A 220 -6.56 -2.41 32.84
N ASP A 221 -7.84 -2.22 33.11
CA ASP A 221 -8.90 -1.85 32.15
C ASP A 221 -8.92 -0.35 31.74
N ASN A 222 -8.02 0.48 32.27
CA ASN A 222 -7.99 1.91 31.96
C ASN A 222 -7.31 2.20 30.63
N VAL A 223 -8.07 2.22 29.57
CA VAL A 223 -7.61 2.52 28.20
C VAL A 223 -7.64 4.01 27.84
N TYR A 224 -8.06 4.89 28.76
CA TYR A 224 -8.09 6.34 28.52
C TYR A 224 -6.79 7.01 28.94
N ASP A 225 -6.27 7.89 28.10
CA ASP A 225 -5.20 8.79 28.44
C ASP A 225 -5.69 10.24 28.30
N ALA A 226 -5.70 10.98 29.42
CA ALA A 226 -6.12 12.37 29.43
C ALA A 226 -5.04 13.33 28.90
N GLN A 227 -3.79 12.91 28.84
CA GLN A 227 -2.64 13.75 28.49
C GLN A 227 -2.21 13.58 27.03
N ASP A 228 -2.41 12.41 26.45
CA ASP A 228 -2.10 12.11 25.06
C ASP A 228 -3.37 11.75 24.28
N SER A 229 -3.63 12.50 23.23
CA SER A 229 -4.79 12.29 22.34
C SER A 229 -4.44 11.49 21.08
N HIS A 230 -3.22 11.01 20.95
CA HIS A 230 -2.73 10.36 19.71
C HIS A 230 -3.56 9.12 19.38
N GLY A 231 -3.84 8.23 20.33
CA GLY A 231 -4.67 7.06 20.12
C GLY A 231 -6.14 7.39 19.81
N THR A 232 -6.69 8.45 20.42
CA THR A 232 -8.04 8.95 20.08
C THR A 232 -8.08 9.45 18.63
N PHE A 233 -7.05 10.16 18.20
CA PHE A 233 -6.94 10.70 16.84
C PHE A 233 -6.81 9.58 15.80
N THR A 234 -5.94 8.62 16.01
CA THR A 234 -5.72 7.48 15.09
C THR A 234 -6.95 6.58 15.01
N THR A 235 -7.65 6.39 16.15
CA THR A 235 -8.90 5.61 16.19
C THR A 235 -9.97 6.21 15.30
N GLY A 236 -10.20 7.52 15.37
CA GLY A 236 -11.25 8.15 14.58
C GLY A 236 -11.03 8.03 13.08
N ILE A 237 -9.80 8.09 12.61
CA ILE A 237 -9.46 7.95 11.19
C ILE A 237 -9.92 6.58 10.64
N SER A 238 -9.69 5.51 11.38
CA SER A 238 -10.08 4.17 10.96
C SER A 238 -11.53 3.83 11.29
N SER A 239 -12.07 4.30 12.43
CA SER A 239 -13.22 3.68 13.08
C SER A 239 -14.22 4.66 13.71
N ALA A 240 -14.15 5.99 13.46
CA ALA A 240 -15.22 6.89 13.86
C ALA A 240 -16.57 6.40 13.34
N LYS A 241 -17.63 6.65 14.09
CA LYS A 241 -18.99 6.23 13.72
C LYS A 241 -19.48 7.03 12.54
N THR A 242 -19.41 6.45 11.37
CA THR A 242 -19.81 7.07 10.11
C THR A 242 -21.33 7.08 9.96
N ASP A 243 -21.87 8.14 9.36
CA ASP A 243 -23.30 8.33 9.05
C ASP A 243 -24.17 8.45 10.32
N ASN A 244 -23.70 9.23 11.29
CA ASN A 244 -24.38 9.44 12.57
C ASN A 244 -24.85 10.88 12.81
N GLY A 245 -24.64 11.78 11.82
CA GLY A 245 -25.05 13.20 11.87
C GLY A 245 -24.12 14.10 12.67
N ILE A 246 -23.04 13.57 13.26
CA ILE A 246 -22.08 14.33 14.07
C ILE A 246 -20.66 14.05 13.63
N GLY A 247 -19.73 14.97 13.96
CA GLY A 247 -18.29 14.75 13.86
C GLY A 247 -17.79 14.30 12.50
N VAL A 248 -17.01 13.22 12.49
CA VAL A 248 -16.19 12.75 11.37
C VAL A 248 -16.54 11.32 10.96
N ALA A 249 -16.24 10.97 9.71
CA ALA A 249 -16.37 9.63 9.19
C ALA A 249 -15.07 8.82 9.37
N GLY A 250 -15.16 7.58 9.85
CA GLY A 250 -14.07 6.61 9.85
C GLY A 250 -14.07 5.75 8.57
N ILE A 251 -12.90 5.47 8.00
CA ILE A 251 -12.80 4.77 6.71
C ILE A 251 -13.43 3.37 6.77
N GLY A 252 -13.32 2.67 7.90
CA GLY A 252 -13.91 1.34 8.11
C GLY A 252 -15.43 1.32 8.25
N PHE A 253 -16.09 2.48 8.27
CA PHE A 253 -17.52 2.71 8.37
C PHE A 253 -18.15 2.00 9.58
N LYS A 254 -18.66 0.74 9.43
CA LYS A 254 -19.24 -0.07 10.50
C LYS A 254 -18.25 -0.91 11.27
N CYS A 255 -16.99 -0.98 10.83
CA CYS A 255 -15.96 -1.76 11.51
C CYS A 255 -15.71 -1.18 12.90
N LYS A 256 -15.63 -2.06 13.89
CA LYS A 256 -15.38 -1.69 15.28
C LYS A 256 -13.88 -1.58 15.57
N PHE A 257 -13.56 -1.04 16.73
CA PHE A 257 -12.18 -1.02 17.23
C PHE A 257 -12.08 -1.56 18.65
N LEU A 258 -10.91 -2.10 18.98
CA LEU A 258 -10.50 -2.50 20.33
C LEU A 258 -9.32 -1.61 20.75
N PRO A 259 -9.46 -0.72 21.75
CA PRO A 259 -8.33 0.06 22.24
C PRO A 259 -7.39 -0.80 23.07
N VAL A 260 -6.08 -0.67 22.79
CA VAL A 260 -5.02 -1.31 23.57
C VAL A 260 -3.99 -0.25 23.91
N ARG A 261 -3.99 0.19 25.17
CA ARG A 261 -3.13 1.27 25.63
C ARG A 261 -1.75 0.76 26.00
N LEU A 262 -0.71 1.46 25.56
CA LEU A 262 0.70 1.12 25.80
C LEU A 262 1.55 2.29 26.34
N ASP A 263 0.95 3.46 26.52
CA ASP A 263 1.62 4.65 27.05
C ASP A 263 1.80 4.55 28.57
N ASP A 264 2.98 4.99 29.05
CA ASP A 264 3.38 5.00 30.46
C ASP A 264 3.00 6.30 31.22
N ASN A 265 2.08 7.11 30.69
CA ASN A 265 1.65 8.44 31.15
C ASN A 265 2.72 9.56 31.01
N VAL A 266 3.87 9.27 30.41
CA VAL A 266 4.90 10.27 30.10
C VAL A 266 5.36 10.23 28.64
N GLY A 267 4.61 9.50 27.79
CA GLY A 267 4.79 9.46 26.35
C GLY A 267 5.70 8.34 25.85
N ASN A 268 6.09 7.37 26.68
CA ASN A 268 6.83 6.21 26.22
C ASN A 268 5.91 5.03 25.94
N TYR A 269 6.05 4.41 24.79
CA TYR A 269 5.31 3.21 24.42
C TYR A 269 6.09 1.97 24.83
N ILE A 270 5.81 1.53 26.05
CA ILE A 270 6.47 0.37 26.66
C ILE A 270 5.63 -0.88 26.38
N ARG A 271 6.30 -2.04 26.16
CA ARG A 271 5.65 -3.32 25.87
C ARG A 271 4.72 -3.28 24.65
N ALA A 272 5.08 -2.46 23.63
CA ALA A 272 4.23 -2.24 22.46
C ALA A 272 3.92 -3.53 21.66
N TYR A 273 4.83 -4.50 21.64
CA TYR A 273 4.59 -5.79 21.01
C TYR A 273 3.61 -6.67 21.80
N ASP A 274 3.54 -6.54 23.13
CA ASP A 274 2.54 -7.23 23.94
C ASP A 274 1.12 -6.78 23.55
N ALA A 275 0.96 -5.51 23.22
CA ALA A 275 -0.31 -4.97 22.72
C ALA A 275 -0.74 -5.59 21.38
N VAL A 276 0.21 -5.93 20.51
CA VAL A 276 -0.08 -6.64 19.24
C VAL A 276 -0.59 -8.06 19.55
N VAL A 277 0.01 -8.75 20.51
CA VAL A 277 -0.46 -10.08 20.96
C VAL A 277 -1.86 -9.99 21.53
N TYR A 278 -2.09 -9.06 22.47
CA TYR A 278 -3.41 -8.85 23.07
C TYR A 278 -4.48 -8.61 21.98
N ALA A 279 -4.25 -7.70 21.06
CA ALA A 279 -5.19 -7.40 19.98
C ALA A 279 -5.48 -8.64 19.12
N ALA A 280 -4.44 -9.40 18.76
CA ALA A 280 -4.57 -10.61 17.95
C ALA A 280 -5.35 -11.72 18.65
N ASP A 281 -5.11 -11.92 19.95
CA ASP A 281 -5.77 -12.93 20.78
C ASP A 281 -7.24 -12.59 21.04
N HIS A 282 -7.55 -11.30 21.16
CA HIS A 282 -8.93 -10.81 21.32
C HIS A 282 -9.67 -10.62 19.98
N GLY A 283 -9.20 -11.29 18.91
CA GLY A 283 -9.92 -11.44 17.65
C GLY A 283 -9.86 -10.24 16.71
N CYS A 284 -8.96 -9.27 16.93
CA CYS A 284 -8.71 -8.22 15.97
C CYS A 284 -8.12 -8.81 14.69
N LYS A 285 -8.78 -8.58 13.56
CA LYS A 285 -8.34 -9.06 12.25
C LYS A 285 -7.52 -8.03 11.48
N VAL A 286 -7.44 -6.83 12.01
CA VAL A 286 -6.57 -5.73 11.58
C VAL A 286 -5.96 -5.12 12.83
N ILE A 287 -4.66 -4.81 12.82
CA ILE A 287 -3.95 -4.20 13.95
C ILE A 287 -3.21 -2.97 13.44
N ASN A 288 -3.51 -1.82 14.03
CA ASN A 288 -2.87 -0.55 13.71
C ASN A 288 -1.75 -0.25 14.70
N CYS A 289 -0.53 -0.03 14.19
CA CYS A 289 0.65 0.34 14.94
C CYS A 289 1.14 1.72 14.45
N SER A 290 0.57 2.80 15.00
CA SER A 290 1.01 4.16 14.68
C SER A 290 2.24 4.58 15.49
N TRP A 291 3.14 3.64 15.74
CA TRP A 291 4.36 3.76 16.54
C TRP A 291 5.48 2.91 15.96
N GLY A 292 6.69 3.12 16.47
CA GLY A 292 7.83 2.28 16.13
C GLY A 292 9.15 2.80 16.66
N SER A 293 10.24 2.11 16.30
CA SER A 293 11.61 2.48 16.61
C SER A 293 12.57 2.13 15.48
N ARG A 294 13.80 2.65 15.54
CA ARG A 294 14.86 2.34 14.55
C ARG A 294 15.58 1.01 14.84
N PHE A 295 15.25 0.34 15.95
CA PHE A 295 15.95 -0.87 16.38
C PHE A 295 15.20 -2.12 15.91
N PRO A 296 15.83 -2.97 15.07
CA PRO A 296 15.27 -4.27 14.75
C PRO A 296 15.25 -5.17 16.00
N SER A 297 14.26 -6.06 16.09
CA SER A 297 14.08 -6.95 17.22
C SER A 297 13.62 -8.32 16.75
N ASN A 298 14.33 -9.39 17.09
CA ASN A 298 13.90 -10.75 16.85
C ASN A 298 12.61 -11.07 17.60
N PHE A 299 12.47 -10.58 18.84
CA PHE A 299 11.22 -10.64 19.59
C PHE A 299 10.06 -10.01 18.79
N GLY A 300 10.29 -8.80 18.22
CA GLY A 300 9.29 -8.15 17.36
C GLY A 300 8.93 -8.97 16.12
N VAL A 301 9.91 -9.62 15.47
CA VAL A 301 9.67 -10.52 14.32
C VAL A 301 8.77 -11.68 14.72
N ASP A 302 9.03 -12.33 15.85
CA ASP A 302 8.22 -13.45 16.33
C ASP A 302 6.78 -13.03 16.63
N ILE A 303 6.58 -11.88 17.26
CA ILE A 303 5.26 -11.33 17.54
C ILE A 303 4.48 -10.98 16.27
N ILE A 304 5.13 -10.36 15.30
CA ILE A 304 4.49 -10.06 14.01
C ILE A 304 4.12 -11.35 13.28
N ASN A 305 5.02 -12.35 13.26
CA ASN A 305 4.72 -13.66 12.68
C ASN A 305 3.52 -14.32 13.40
N TYR A 306 3.47 -14.24 14.72
CA TYR A 306 2.33 -14.75 15.49
C TYR A 306 1.03 -14.06 15.10
N ALA A 307 1.00 -12.72 15.06
CA ALA A 307 -0.20 -11.96 14.72
C ALA A 307 -0.67 -12.25 13.28
N VAL A 308 0.26 -12.24 12.32
CA VAL A 308 -0.10 -12.36 10.89
C VAL A 308 -0.35 -13.81 10.47
N ILE A 309 0.52 -14.73 10.86
CA ILE A 309 0.48 -16.12 10.37
C ILE A 309 -0.42 -16.99 11.27
N ASN A 310 -0.25 -16.91 12.60
CA ASN A 310 -0.99 -17.78 13.51
C ASN A 310 -2.40 -17.25 13.77
N LYS A 311 -2.56 -15.93 13.98
CA LYS A 311 -3.86 -15.30 14.29
C LYS A 311 -4.59 -14.71 13.08
N ASP A 312 -3.92 -14.69 11.93
CA ASP A 312 -4.49 -14.22 10.68
C ASP A 312 -4.96 -12.75 10.77
N ALA A 313 -4.15 -11.88 11.35
CA ALA A 313 -4.38 -10.45 11.47
C ALA A 313 -3.52 -9.66 10.46
N VAL A 314 -4.10 -8.65 9.79
CA VAL A 314 -3.34 -7.69 8.97
C VAL A 314 -2.69 -6.68 9.91
N VAL A 315 -1.37 -6.60 9.92
CA VAL A 315 -0.64 -5.61 10.72
C VAL A 315 -0.23 -4.45 9.81
N ILE A 316 -0.57 -3.24 10.20
CA ILE A 316 -0.28 -2.00 9.49
C ILE A 316 0.50 -1.08 10.42
N ALA A 317 1.60 -0.49 9.93
CA ALA A 317 2.40 0.40 10.76
C ALA A 317 2.87 1.65 10.02
N SER A 318 3.09 2.71 10.78
CA SER A 318 3.58 4.00 10.29
C SER A 318 5.07 3.95 9.96
N ALA A 319 5.47 4.57 8.84
CA ALA A 319 6.84 4.56 8.31
C ALA A 319 7.86 5.39 9.13
N GLY A 320 7.39 6.20 10.08
CA GLY A 320 8.21 7.17 10.82
C GLY A 320 8.15 8.59 10.23
N ASN A 321 8.59 9.56 11.02
CA ASN A 321 8.42 10.99 10.73
C ASN A 321 9.75 11.77 10.68
N ASP A 322 10.86 11.09 10.36
CA ASP A 322 12.21 11.67 10.36
C ASP A 322 12.70 12.11 8.97
N ASN A 323 11.84 12.02 7.94
CA ASN A 323 12.18 12.37 6.56
C ASN A 323 13.46 11.68 6.05
N ASN A 324 13.67 10.43 6.40
CA ASN A 324 14.83 9.65 6.00
C ASN A 324 14.44 8.29 5.39
N GLN A 325 15.44 7.48 4.98
CA GLN A 325 15.25 6.15 4.41
C GLN A 325 15.56 5.01 5.41
N GLU A 326 15.80 5.35 6.66
CA GLU A 326 16.13 4.35 7.66
C GLU A 326 14.94 3.47 7.98
N PRO A 327 15.14 2.14 8.11
CA PRO A 327 14.08 1.25 8.53
C PRO A 327 13.48 1.66 9.87
N PHE A 328 12.16 1.61 9.97
CA PHE A 328 11.40 1.89 11.19
C PHE A 328 10.54 0.67 11.52
N TYR A 329 10.68 0.13 12.73
CA TYR A 329 10.06 -1.12 13.13
C TYR A 329 8.89 -0.88 14.09
N PRO A 330 7.74 -1.58 13.93
CA PRO A 330 7.55 -2.82 13.17
C PRO A 330 7.29 -2.63 11.66
N ALA A 331 7.12 -1.40 11.14
CA ALA A 331 6.75 -1.16 9.75
C ALA A 331 7.65 -1.86 8.73
N SER A 332 8.96 -1.97 9.02
CA SER A 332 9.95 -2.61 8.13
C SER A 332 10.07 -4.12 8.31
N PHE A 333 9.29 -4.75 9.20
CA PHE A 333 9.27 -6.22 9.28
C PHE A 333 8.49 -6.83 8.12
N GLN A 334 8.89 -8.02 7.72
CA GLN A 334 8.15 -8.81 6.75
C GLN A 334 6.70 -9.02 7.24
N TYR A 335 5.74 -8.98 6.32
CA TYR A 335 4.30 -9.11 6.54
C TYR A 335 3.59 -7.90 7.17
N VAL A 336 4.27 -6.86 7.58
CA VAL A 336 3.67 -5.59 7.99
C VAL A 336 3.45 -4.72 6.74
N ILE A 337 2.33 -4.02 6.67
CA ILE A 337 2.12 -2.98 5.64
C ILE A 337 2.74 -1.68 6.15
N ASN A 338 3.81 -1.24 5.50
CA ASN A 338 4.53 -0.02 5.83
C ASN A 338 3.91 1.18 5.11
N VAL A 339 3.40 2.16 5.89
CA VAL A 339 2.60 3.26 5.37
C VAL A 339 3.32 4.60 5.52
N ALA A 340 3.67 5.24 4.39
CA ALA A 340 4.20 6.60 4.36
C ALA A 340 3.09 7.64 4.11
N GLY A 341 3.41 8.93 4.34
CA GLY A 341 2.46 10.02 4.34
C GLY A 341 2.55 10.95 3.13
N LEU A 342 1.39 11.32 2.56
CA LEU A 342 1.22 12.40 1.57
C LEU A 342 0.54 13.62 2.21
N ASN A 343 0.69 14.79 1.57
CA ASN A 343 -0.12 15.97 1.84
C ASN A 343 -1.35 16.02 0.89
N GLN A 344 -2.24 16.97 1.09
CA GLN A 344 -3.46 17.16 0.29
C GLN A 344 -3.20 17.35 -1.22
N SER A 345 -2.03 17.85 -1.60
CA SER A 345 -1.62 18.03 -2.99
C SER A 345 -0.96 16.76 -3.59
N ASN A 346 -1.10 15.62 -2.95
CA ASN A 346 -0.45 14.35 -3.32
C ASN A 346 1.09 14.40 -3.35
N GLN A 347 1.71 15.35 -2.68
CA GLN A 347 3.15 15.37 -2.50
C GLN A 347 3.53 14.56 -1.24
N LYS A 348 4.73 13.98 -1.23
CA LYS A 348 5.26 13.36 0.00
C LYS A 348 5.19 14.38 1.15
N SER A 349 4.60 13.99 2.27
CA SER A 349 4.57 14.83 3.46
C SER A 349 6.00 15.19 3.91
N PRO A 350 6.28 16.45 4.29
CA PRO A 350 7.64 16.88 4.59
C PRO A 350 8.35 16.02 5.63
N THR A 351 7.65 15.59 6.66
CA THR A 351 8.21 14.76 7.74
C THR A 351 8.22 13.27 7.43
N SER A 352 7.34 12.78 6.54
CA SER A 352 7.23 11.35 6.27
C SER A 352 8.57 10.72 5.90
N SER A 353 8.95 9.66 6.58
CA SER A 353 10.04 8.78 6.13
C SER A 353 9.64 8.10 4.82
N TRP A 354 10.62 7.65 4.06
CA TRP A 354 10.49 7.11 2.72
C TRP A 354 11.60 6.08 2.48
N GLY A 355 11.54 5.31 1.42
CA GLY A 355 12.60 4.33 1.13
C GLY A 355 12.09 3.08 0.45
N ALA A 356 13.00 2.14 0.25
CA ALA A 356 12.77 0.87 -0.43
C ALA A 356 11.79 -0.07 0.31
N ASN A 357 11.55 0.17 1.57
CA ASN A 357 10.71 -0.65 2.46
C ASN A 357 9.29 -0.12 2.63
N ILE A 358 8.92 0.98 1.95
CA ILE A 358 7.54 1.48 1.96
C ILE A 358 6.67 0.59 1.05
N ASP A 359 5.50 0.20 1.52
CA ASP A 359 4.53 -0.59 0.76
C ASP A 359 3.48 0.26 0.06
N ILE A 360 2.94 1.26 0.76
CA ILE A 360 1.82 2.08 0.29
C ILE A 360 1.88 3.47 0.93
N VAL A 361 1.24 4.46 0.32
CA VAL A 361 1.05 5.77 0.93
C VAL A 361 -0.41 6.09 1.16
N ALA A 362 -0.68 6.85 2.22
CA ALA A 362 -1.96 7.49 2.48
C ALA A 362 -1.72 8.94 2.93
N TYR A 363 -2.75 9.68 3.35
CA TYR A 363 -2.56 11.07 3.73
C TYR A 363 -2.07 11.22 5.16
N GLY A 364 -1.02 12.01 5.35
CA GLY A 364 -0.37 12.25 6.64
C GLY A 364 -0.23 13.73 7.00
N SER A 365 -0.94 14.65 6.31
CA SER A 365 -0.84 16.09 6.62
C SER A 365 -2.20 16.77 6.52
N GLY A 366 -2.53 17.61 7.49
CA GLY A 366 -3.79 18.35 7.50
C GLY A 366 -5.00 17.45 7.71
N ILE A 367 -4.90 16.44 8.54
CA ILE A 367 -5.95 15.45 8.80
C ILE A 367 -6.83 15.93 9.94
N TYR A 368 -8.09 16.23 9.65
CA TYR A 368 -9.09 16.60 10.65
C TYR A 368 -9.76 15.35 11.22
N ASN A 369 -9.69 15.15 12.55
CA ASN A 369 -10.26 13.97 13.20
C ASN A 369 -10.49 14.17 14.71
N THR A 370 -11.01 13.13 15.38
CA THR A 370 -11.31 13.06 16.81
C THR A 370 -10.12 13.38 17.71
N TYR A 371 -10.37 13.99 18.86
CA TYR A 371 -9.34 14.40 19.82
C TYR A 371 -9.91 14.44 21.25
N ASN A 372 -9.04 14.33 22.28
CA ASN A 372 -9.44 14.42 23.69
C ASN A 372 -9.67 15.89 24.12
N PRO A 373 -10.53 16.14 25.09
CA PRO A 373 -11.69 15.34 25.45
C PRO A 373 -12.86 15.64 24.51
N ASN A 374 -13.41 14.62 23.86
CA ASN A 374 -14.62 14.71 23.02
C ASN A 374 -14.62 15.91 22.04
N THR A 375 -13.51 16.17 21.39
CA THR A 375 -13.26 17.28 20.45
C THR A 375 -12.70 16.79 19.12
N TYR A 376 -12.40 17.70 18.22
CA TYR A 376 -11.82 17.43 16.91
C TYR A 376 -10.69 18.40 16.62
N VAL A 377 -9.64 17.94 15.97
CA VAL A 377 -8.45 18.74 15.66
C VAL A 377 -7.88 18.36 14.28
N THR A 378 -7.12 19.28 13.70
CA THR A 378 -6.29 18.99 12.53
C THR A 378 -4.88 18.65 12.99
N SER A 379 -4.40 17.47 12.62
CA SER A 379 -3.05 16.97 12.93
C SER A 379 -2.47 16.20 11.74
N GLY A 380 -1.42 15.41 11.95
CA GLY A 380 -0.79 14.65 10.85
C GLY A 380 0.30 13.70 11.35
N GLY A 381 1.17 13.31 10.43
CA GLY A 381 2.21 12.30 10.60
C GLY A 381 1.87 11.02 9.83
N THR A 382 2.84 10.14 9.69
CA THR A 382 2.59 8.78 9.17
C THR A 382 1.66 7.99 10.10
N SER A 383 1.55 8.42 11.37
CA SER A 383 0.57 7.94 12.34
C SER A 383 -0.88 8.18 11.92
N ALA A 384 -1.16 9.21 11.09
CA ALA A 384 -2.48 9.43 10.50
C ALA A 384 -2.69 8.60 9.23
N ALA A 385 -1.64 8.33 8.47
CA ALA A 385 -1.70 7.56 7.24
C ALA A 385 -1.98 6.06 7.50
N ALA A 386 -1.35 5.47 8.51
CA ALA A 386 -1.50 4.06 8.87
C ALA A 386 -2.96 3.68 9.19
N PRO A 387 -3.73 4.41 10.03
CA PRO A 387 -5.11 4.07 10.31
C PRO A 387 -6.06 4.24 9.11
N MET A 388 -5.70 5.03 8.10
CA MET A 388 -6.45 5.05 6.83
C MET A 388 -6.38 3.70 6.12
N VAL A 389 -5.17 3.12 6.07
CA VAL A 389 -4.95 1.78 5.51
C VAL A 389 -5.61 0.72 6.39
N SER A 390 -5.60 0.88 7.72
CA SER A 390 -6.25 -0.03 8.66
C SER A 390 -7.77 -0.07 8.49
N GLY A 391 -8.41 1.10 8.33
CA GLY A 391 -9.84 1.20 8.01
C GLY A 391 -10.19 0.52 6.68
N ALA A 392 -9.38 0.77 5.63
CA ALA A 392 -9.54 0.12 4.33
C ALA A 392 -9.32 -1.40 4.38
N ALA A 393 -8.33 -1.87 5.15
CA ALA A 393 -8.10 -3.29 5.37
C ALA A 393 -9.28 -3.98 6.06
N ALA A 394 -9.88 -3.33 7.06
CA ALA A 394 -11.06 -3.84 7.75
C ALA A 394 -12.29 -3.89 6.83
N LEU A 395 -12.48 -2.84 6.04
CA LEU A 395 -13.56 -2.77 5.04
C LEU A 395 -13.42 -3.89 4.01
N LEU A 396 -12.23 -4.05 3.41
CA LEU A 396 -11.92 -5.08 2.43
C LEU A 396 -12.08 -6.49 3.01
N ARG A 397 -11.56 -6.71 4.22
CA ARG A 397 -11.64 -8.02 4.87
C ARG A 397 -13.06 -8.42 5.25
N SER A 398 -13.90 -7.45 5.64
CA SER A 398 -15.32 -7.70 5.90
C SER A 398 -16.12 -7.96 4.62
N TYR A 399 -15.68 -7.43 3.48
CA TYR A 399 -16.26 -7.71 2.17
C TYR A 399 -15.87 -9.09 1.64
N TYR A 400 -14.62 -9.53 1.92
CA TYR A 400 -14.10 -10.86 1.56
C TYR A 400 -13.74 -11.66 2.83
N PRO A 401 -14.70 -12.15 3.62
CA PRO A 401 -14.46 -12.71 4.96
C PRO A 401 -13.61 -14.00 4.95
N THR A 402 -13.51 -14.67 3.82
CA THR A 402 -12.66 -15.86 3.64
C THR A 402 -11.21 -15.56 3.29
N TRP A 403 -10.89 -14.29 2.98
CA TRP A 403 -9.52 -13.93 2.62
C TRP A 403 -8.63 -13.89 3.85
N LYS A 404 -7.44 -14.44 3.72
CA LYS A 404 -6.39 -14.40 4.74
C LYS A 404 -5.70 -13.04 4.79
N ALA A 405 -5.07 -12.72 5.90
CA ALA A 405 -4.39 -11.45 6.16
C ALA A 405 -3.44 -11.04 5.02
N LEU A 406 -2.57 -11.95 4.58
CA LEU A 406 -1.60 -11.66 3.52
C LEU A 406 -2.28 -11.37 2.16
N LYS A 407 -3.40 -12.03 1.87
CA LYS A 407 -4.16 -11.75 0.64
C LYS A 407 -4.79 -10.35 0.68
N VAL A 408 -5.33 -9.95 1.83
CA VAL A 408 -5.87 -8.60 2.05
C VAL A 408 -4.77 -7.56 1.91
N ALA A 409 -3.61 -7.77 2.54
CA ALA A 409 -2.45 -6.89 2.44
C ALA A 409 -1.99 -6.70 0.99
N GLU A 410 -1.87 -7.78 0.25
CA GLU A 410 -1.43 -7.75 -1.14
C GLU A 410 -2.46 -7.09 -2.08
N GLN A 411 -3.77 -7.26 -1.84
CA GLN A 411 -4.81 -6.57 -2.58
C GLN A 411 -4.71 -5.05 -2.40
N LEU A 412 -4.57 -4.56 -1.16
CA LEU A 412 -4.38 -3.13 -0.89
C LEU A 412 -3.15 -2.57 -1.62
N LYS A 413 -2.04 -3.30 -1.62
CA LYS A 413 -0.80 -2.88 -2.27
C LYS A 413 -0.91 -2.86 -3.79
N VAL A 414 -1.46 -3.91 -4.42
CA VAL A 414 -1.51 -4.00 -5.88
C VAL A 414 -2.57 -3.10 -6.51
N THR A 415 -3.60 -2.71 -5.75
CA THR A 415 -4.66 -1.80 -6.21
C THR A 415 -4.37 -0.32 -5.93
N ALA A 416 -3.28 -0.03 -5.24
CA ALA A 416 -2.86 1.33 -4.95
C ALA A 416 -2.61 2.14 -6.23
N ASP A 417 -2.94 3.42 -6.20
CA ASP A 417 -2.85 4.33 -7.34
C ASP A 417 -1.46 4.96 -7.45
N PRO A 418 -0.65 4.61 -8.47
CA PRO A 418 0.69 5.17 -8.65
C PRO A 418 0.70 6.59 -9.22
N ALA A 419 -0.45 7.18 -9.57
CA ALA A 419 -0.52 8.46 -10.27
C ALA A 419 0.17 9.62 -9.51
N PHE A 420 0.26 9.55 -8.18
CA PHE A 420 0.96 10.55 -7.37
C PHE A 420 2.47 10.66 -7.69
N TYR A 421 3.09 9.63 -8.27
CA TYR A 421 4.48 9.71 -8.71
C TYR A 421 4.70 10.68 -9.87
N SER A 422 3.66 11.04 -10.63
CA SER A 422 3.74 12.06 -11.70
C SER A 422 3.81 13.50 -11.17
N VAL A 423 3.55 13.71 -9.88
CA VAL A 423 3.68 15.03 -9.23
C VAL A 423 5.17 15.42 -9.21
N PRO A 424 5.57 16.58 -9.76
CA PRO A 424 7.00 16.94 -9.91
C PRO A 424 7.82 16.84 -8.62
N GLN A 425 7.24 17.20 -7.47
CA GLN A 425 7.87 17.15 -6.16
C GLN A 425 8.16 15.73 -5.68
N ASN A 426 7.49 14.73 -6.26
CA ASN A 426 7.67 13.32 -5.90
C ASN A 426 8.69 12.59 -6.79
N LEU A 427 9.13 13.18 -7.90
CA LEU A 427 10.07 12.54 -8.84
C LEU A 427 11.38 12.12 -8.15
N GLN A 428 11.86 12.90 -7.18
CA GLN A 428 13.05 12.56 -6.39
C GLN A 428 12.88 11.32 -5.51
N TYR A 429 11.65 10.94 -5.21
CA TYR A 429 11.29 9.75 -4.43
C TYR A 429 10.81 8.60 -5.32
N ALA A 430 11.11 8.64 -6.62
CA ALA A 430 10.61 7.69 -7.59
C ALA A 430 10.79 6.25 -7.12
N THR A 431 9.68 5.50 -7.03
CA THR A 431 9.59 4.10 -6.58
C THR A 431 9.95 3.81 -5.10
N LYS A 432 10.20 4.85 -4.29
CA LYS A 432 10.55 4.74 -2.86
C LYS A 432 9.43 5.21 -1.91
N LEU A 433 8.22 5.28 -2.42
CA LEU A 433 6.98 5.57 -1.68
C LEU A 433 5.96 4.44 -1.90
N GLY A 434 6.42 3.22 -2.02
CA GLY A 434 5.58 2.04 -2.19
C GLY A 434 4.94 1.90 -3.57
N LYS A 435 3.89 1.08 -3.65
CA LYS A 435 3.24 0.73 -4.92
C LYS A 435 2.25 1.79 -5.41
N GLY A 436 1.81 2.69 -4.51
CA GLY A 436 0.86 3.73 -4.86
C GLY A 436 0.18 4.35 -3.64
N ARG A 437 -0.70 5.30 -3.89
CA ARG A 437 -1.61 5.85 -2.90
C ARG A 437 -2.80 4.88 -2.71
N LEU A 438 -3.21 4.67 -1.48
CA LEU A 438 -4.40 3.87 -1.16
C LEU A 438 -5.60 4.29 -2.03
N ASP A 439 -6.24 3.34 -2.68
CA ASP A 439 -7.50 3.48 -3.41
C ASP A 439 -8.51 2.48 -2.83
N VAL A 440 -9.39 2.95 -1.94
CA VAL A 440 -10.31 2.08 -1.19
C VAL A 440 -11.33 1.42 -2.12
N LEU A 441 -11.82 2.16 -3.11
CA LEU A 441 -12.76 1.62 -4.09
C LEU A 441 -12.13 0.51 -4.93
N LYS A 442 -10.94 0.77 -5.49
CA LYS A 442 -10.24 -0.21 -6.32
C LYS A 442 -9.86 -1.46 -5.51
N ALA A 443 -9.52 -1.31 -4.22
CA ALA A 443 -9.25 -2.45 -3.35
C ALA A 443 -10.46 -3.39 -3.24
N LEU A 444 -11.68 -2.87 -3.16
CA LEU A 444 -12.91 -3.67 -3.12
C LEU A 444 -13.30 -4.25 -4.49
N THR A 445 -13.07 -3.53 -5.58
CA THR A 445 -13.67 -3.82 -6.89
C THR A 445 -12.74 -4.47 -7.89
N ASP A 446 -11.41 -4.39 -7.71
CA ASP A 446 -10.47 -5.06 -8.61
C ASP A 446 -10.49 -6.57 -8.41
N THR A 447 -10.90 -7.27 -9.46
CA THR A 447 -11.00 -8.74 -9.51
C THR A 447 -10.00 -9.38 -10.48
N THR A 448 -9.07 -8.62 -11.05
CA THR A 448 -8.21 -9.05 -12.16
C THR A 448 -6.71 -9.08 -11.82
N SER A 449 -6.24 -8.15 -10.99
CA SER A 449 -4.81 -7.99 -10.74
C SER A 449 -4.19 -9.16 -9.95
N PRO A 450 -3.11 -9.79 -10.41
CA PRO A 450 -2.30 -10.69 -9.59
C PRO A 450 -1.49 -9.88 -8.56
N SER A 451 -0.90 -10.56 -7.57
CA SER A 451 0.11 -9.94 -6.70
C SER A 451 1.24 -10.91 -6.39
N ILE A 452 2.42 -10.63 -6.91
CA ILE A 452 3.62 -11.42 -6.71
C ILE A 452 4.57 -10.62 -5.80
N ALA A 453 4.87 -11.18 -4.63
CA ALA A 453 5.83 -10.63 -3.69
C ALA A 453 7.13 -11.46 -3.68
N MET A 454 8.26 -10.80 -3.44
CA MET A 454 9.57 -11.43 -3.23
C MET A 454 9.84 -11.53 -1.73
N LEU A 455 9.82 -12.73 -1.20
CA LEU A 455 10.02 -13.08 0.21
C LEU A 455 11.43 -13.61 0.44
N ASN A 456 11.89 -13.65 1.70
CA ASN A 456 13.15 -14.28 2.11
C ASN A 456 14.33 -13.80 1.25
N LYS A 457 14.37 -12.49 1.00
CA LYS A 457 15.43 -11.85 0.20
C LYS A 457 16.77 -12.06 0.89
N ALA A 458 17.76 -12.56 0.15
CA ALA A 458 19.10 -12.81 0.67
C ALA A 458 20.18 -12.48 -0.36
N ALA A 459 21.26 -11.86 0.11
CA ALA A 459 22.52 -11.75 -0.61
C ALA A 459 23.52 -12.74 0.00
N LYS A 460 24.26 -13.44 -0.85
CA LYS A 460 25.37 -14.34 -0.46
C LYS A 460 26.51 -14.19 -1.44
N ASP A 461 27.71 -14.32 -0.96
CA ASP A 461 28.89 -14.60 -1.77
C ASP A 461 29.25 -16.10 -1.69
N ASN A 462 30.47 -16.46 -2.04
CA ASN A 462 30.90 -17.86 -2.03
C ASN A 462 31.59 -18.26 -0.70
N ASN A 463 31.82 -17.34 0.24
CA ASN A 463 32.71 -17.57 1.37
C ASN A 463 32.15 -17.19 2.74
N ASP A 464 31.88 -15.93 3.04
CA ASP A 464 31.73 -15.54 4.45
C ASP A 464 30.66 -14.47 4.72
N ARG A 465 29.87 -14.09 3.72
CA ARG A 465 28.88 -13.00 3.77
C ARG A 465 29.50 -11.62 4.02
N ASN A 466 30.81 -11.47 3.90
CA ASN A 466 31.47 -10.19 3.95
C ASN A 466 31.77 -9.71 2.53
N PHE A 467 30.86 -8.94 1.95
CA PHE A 467 30.89 -8.55 0.55
C PHE A 467 32.02 -7.56 0.27
N LEU A 468 33.15 -8.08 -0.21
CA LEU A 468 34.37 -7.31 -0.49
C LEU A 468 34.47 -6.90 -1.96
N PRO A 469 35.28 -5.89 -2.30
CA PRO A 469 35.61 -5.57 -3.68
C PRO A 469 36.07 -6.80 -4.48
N GLY A 470 35.53 -6.99 -5.67
CA GLY A 470 35.80 -8.16 -6.51
C GLY A 470 34.90 -9.38 -6.27
N ASP A 471 34.12 -9.41 -5.21
CA ASP A 471 33.21 -10.52 -4.93
C ASP A 471 32.06 -10.58 -5.92
N THR A 472 31.49 -11.79 -6.07
CA THR A 472 30.26 -12.02 -6.81
C THR A 472 29.12 -12.30 -5.84
N LEU A 473 28.22 -11.34 -5.70
CA LEU A 473 27.00 -11.51 -4.93
C LEU A 473 25.97 -12.34 -5.70
N ARG A 474 25.31 -13.25 -4.98
CA ARG A 474 24.18 -14.04 -5.44
C ARG A 474 22.94 -13.58 -4.69
N LEU A 475 22.00 -12.95 -5.41
CA LEU A 475 20.77 -12.46 -4.82
C LEU A 475 19.67 -13.49 -5.08
N THR A 476 19.03 -13.93 -3.99
CA THR A 476 17.99 -14.95 -4.01
C THR A 476 16.72 -14.46 -3.31
N GLY A 477 15.60 -15.09 -3.64
CA GLY A 477 14.32 -14.90 -2.99
C GLY A 477 13.32 -15.99 -3.35
N LEU A 478 12.22 -15.99 -2.62
CA LEU A 478 11.05 -16.80 -2.87
C LEU A 478 9.95 -15.90 -3.44
N PHE A 479 9.52 -16.14 -4.66
CA PHE A 479 8.43 -15.39 -5.29
C PHE A 479 7.13 -16.14 -5.04
N LYS A 480 6.13 -15.43 -4.49
CA LYS A 480 4.81 -15.98 -4.17
C LYS A 480 3.71 -15.13 -4.78
N ASN A 481 2.79 -15.77 -5.51
CA ASN A 481 1.58 -15.11 -6.00
C ASN A 481 0.44 -15.29 -4.99
N TYR A 482 -0.11 -14.19 -4.47
CA TYR A 482 -1.10 -14.22 -3.40
C TYR A 482 -2.56 -14.19 -3.86
N ILE A 483 -2.84 -13.63 -5.05
CA ILE A 483 -4.22 -13.25 -5.35
C ILE A 483 -4.78 -14.00 -6.56
N ARG A 484 -4.39 -13.64 -7.77
CA ARG A 484 -4.95 -14.19 -9.01
C ARG A 484 -3.86 -14.73 -9.90
N PRO A 485 -4.16 -15.64 -10.83
CA PRO A 485 -3.15 -16.18 -11.73
C PRO A 485 -2.39 -15.08 -12.48
N ALA A 486 -1.09 -15.26 -12.60
CA ALA A 486 -0.20 -14.46 -13.43
C ALA A 486 0.41 -15.36 -14.53
N THR A 487 0.50 -14.87 -15.76
CA THR A 487 1.07 -15.59 -16.89
C THR A 487 2.31 -14.88 -17.39
N ASN A 488 3.29 -15.66 -17.89
CA ASN A 488 4.54 -15.15 -18.45
C ASN A 488 5.32 -14.23 -17.49
N GLY A 489 5.32 -14.60 -16.19
CA GLY A 489 5.99 -13.82 -15.16
C GLY A 489 7.50 -13.78 -15.37
N VAL A 490 8.11 -12.59 -15.23
CA VAL A 490 9.56 -12.38 -15.31
C VAL A 490 10.00 -11.39 -14.25
N VAL A 491 11.13 -11.65 -13.62
CA VAL A 491 11.80 -10.71 -12.72
C VAL A 491 13.04 -10.16 -13.39
N THR A 492 13.20 -8.85 -13.38
CA THR A 492 14.39 -8.16 -13.89
C THR A 492 15.07 -7.37 -12.79
N LEU A 493 16.34 -7.68 -12.52
CA LEU A 493 17.18 -6.96 -11.57
C LEU A 493 17.83 -5.74 -12.23
N THR A 494 17.83 -4.62 -11.52
CA THR A 494 18.60 -3.42 -11.84
C THR A 494 19.30 -2.87 -10.60
N CYS A 495 20.46 -2.25 -10.78
CA CYS A 495 21.21 -1.50 -9.77
C CYS A 495 21.88 -0.32 -10.45
N THR A 496 21.79 0.86 -9.87
CA THR A 496 22.34 2.11 -10.45
C THR A 496 23.73 2.44 -9.94
N SER A 497 24.25 1.69 -8.97
CA SER A 497 25.59 1.93 -8.41
C SER A 497 26.66 1.65 -9.46
N PRO A 498 27.66 2.54 -9.64
CA PRO A 498 28.79 2.29 -10.53
C PRO A 498 29.73 1.17 -10.03
N TYR A 499 29.54 0.75 -8.78
CA TYR A 499 30.33 -0.30 -8.15
C TYR A 499 29.72 -1.70 -8.24
N ALA A 500 28.59 -1.85 -8.97
CA ALA A 500 27.88 -3.10 -9.11
C ALA A 500 27.66 -3.44 -10.60
N THR A 501 28.27 -4.49 -11.09
CA THR A 501 28.07 -5.00 -12.47
C THR A 501 27.18 -6.23 -12.42
N ILE A 502 25.99 -6.15 -13.00
CA ILE A 502 25.04 -7.27 -13.06
C ILE A 502 25.42 -8.19 -14.22
N ILE A 503 25.64 -9.48 -13.94
CA ILE A 503 26.01 -10.50 -14.95
C ILE A 503 24.89 -11.53 -15.18
N ASN A 504 23.91 -11.62 -14.27
CA ASN A 504 22.65 -12.34 -14.46
C ASN A 504 21.51 -11.48 -13.89
N ASN A 505 20.70 -10.89 -14.76
CA ASN A 505 19.70 -9.89 -14.36
C ASN A 505 18.25 -10.36 -14.51
N THR A 506 18.00 -11.56 -15.02
CA THR A 506 16.63 -12.03 -15.27
C THR A 506 16.36 -13.39 -14.66
N PHE A 507 15.12 -13.58 -14.20
CA PHE A 507 14.62 -14.86 -13.73
C PHE A 507 13.16 -15.04 -14.20
N SER A 508 12.87 -16.15 -14.90
CA SER A 508 11.52 -16.48 -15.35
C SER A 508 10.72 -17.09 -14.20
N LEU A 509 9.57 -16.52 -13.92
CA LEU A 509 8.56 -17.06 -13.00
C LEU A 509 7.60 -18.02 -13.71
N GLY A 510 7.47 -17.89 -15.05
CA GLY A 510 6.48 -18.63 -15.82
C GLY A 510 5.04 -18.25 -15.44
N ASN A 511 4.17 -19.25 -15.36
CA ASN A 511 2.79 -19.09 -14.92
C ASN A 511 2.67 -19.44 -13.44
N LEU A 512 2.12 -18.54 -12.65
CA LEU A 512 1.90 -18.73 -11.22
C LEU A 512 0.39 -18.61 -10.92
N ASN A 513 -0.24 -19.69 -10.46
CA ASN A 513 -1.59 -19.63 -9.90
C ASN A 513 -1.58 -18.96 -8.52
N GLN A 514 -2.74 -18.74 -7.96
CA GLN A 514 -2.86 -18.25 -6.59
C GLN A 514 -2.17 -19.22 -5.61
N ASN A 515 -1.34 -18.68 -4.73
CA ASN A 515 -0.50 -19.36 -3.72
C ASN A 515 0.68 -20.15 -4.28
N ASP A 516 0.91 -20.19 -5.60
CA ASP A 516 2.12 -20.78 -6.15
C ASP A 516 3.36 -20.02 -5.70
N THR A 517 4.45 -20.75 -5.53
CA THR A 517 5.75 -20.22 -5.14
C THR A 517 6.84 -20.76 -6.06
N ILE A 518 7.83 -19.92 -6.35
CA ILE A 518 9.04 -20.30 -7.09
C ILE A 518 10.25 -19.59 -6.48
N SER A 519 11.37 -20.29 -6.33
CA SER A 519 12.62 -19.71 -5.84
C SER A 519 13.66 -19.65 -6.94
N ASN A 520 14.46 -18.58 -6.98
CA ASN A 520 15.59 -18.47 -7.88
C ASN A 520 16.91 -19.00 -7.30
N THR A 521 16.87 -19.80 -6.24
CA THR A 521 18.09 -20.33 -5.58
C THR A 521 18.98 -21.13 -6.53
N SER A 522 18.40 -21.88 -7.48
CA SER A 522 19.13 -22.63 -8.50
C SER A 522 19.71 -21.74 -9.62
N ASN A 523 19.09 -20.57 -9.87
CA ASN A 523 19.54 -19.59 -10.85
C ASN A 523 19.47 -18.17 -10.25
N PRO A 524 20.36 -17.84 -9.29
CA PRO A 524 20.36 -16.56 -8.60
C PRO A 524 20.72 -15.41 -9.54
N PHE A 525 20.22 -14.22 -9.26
CA PHE A 525 20.78 -13.01 -9.84
C PHE A 525 22.24 -12.88 -9.39
N LYS A 526 23.12 -12.41 -10.28
CA LYS A 526 24.56 -12.32 -9.99
C LYS A 526 25.05 -10.90 -10.24
N VAL A 527 25.78 -10.38 -9.27
CA VAL A 527 26.35 -9.03 -9.28
C VAL A 527 27.81 -9.09 -8.88
N ILE A 528 28.71 -8.56 -9.71
CA ILE A 528 30.14 -8.43 -9.38
C ILE A 528 30.37 -7.05 -8.77
N LEU A 529 31.05 -6.99 -7.64
CA LEU A 529 31.52 -5.76 -7.02
C LEU A 529 32.82 -5.28 -7.68
N ALA A 530 32.88 -4.00 -7.99
CA ALA A 530 34.09 -3.40 -8.57
C ALA A 530 35.26 -3.46 -7.57
N ASN A 531 36.50 -3.67 -8.08
CA ASN A 531 37.70 -3.72 -7.24
C ASN A 531 37.98 -2.41 -6.48
N ASN A 532 37.45 -1.29 -6.97
CA ASN A 532 37.59 0.04 -6.37
C ASN A 532 36.36 0.46 -5.56
N THR A 533 35.51 -0.48 -5.12
CA THR A 533 34.34 -0.18 -4.30
C THR A 533 34.76 0.47 -2.99
N PRO A 534 34.31 1.70 -2.68
CA PRO A 534 34.65 2.36 -1.43
C PRO A 534 34.14 1.62 -0.19
N VAL A 535 34.75 1.91 0.94
CA VAL A 535 34.31 1.38 2.24
C VAL A 535 32.90 1.85 2.57
N ASN A 536 32.08 0.95 3.11
CA ASN A 536 30.68 1.18 3.49
C ASN A 536 29.80 1.66 2.34
N THR A 537 30.02 1.16 1.12
CA THR A 537 29.19 1.52 -0.04
C THR A 537 27.79 0.92 0.08
N PRO A 538 26.73 1.73 0.12
CA PRO A 538 25.37 1.24 0.06
C PRO A 538 25.03 0.81 -1.37
N LEU A 539 24.40 -0.36 -1.53
CA LEU A 539 23.84 -0.85 -2.77
C LEU A 539 22.34 -1.05 -2.65
N GLU A 540 21.61 -0.60 -3.66
CA GLU A 540 20.17 -0.80 -3.79
C GLU A 540 19.88 -1.64 -5.03
N PHE A 541 19.25 -2.77 -4.82
CA PHE A 541 18.85 -3.71 -5.86
C PHE A 541 17.34 -3.59 -6.07
N LYS A 542 16.94 -3.29 -7.29
CA LYS A 542 15.55 -3.15 -7.69
C LYS A 542 15.15 -4.33 -8.58
N PHE A 543 14.12 -5.05 -8.16
CA PHE A 543 13.54 -6.19 -8.87
C PHE A 543 12.20 -5.77 -9.47
N ALA A 544 12.15 -5.60 -10.79
CA ALA A 544 10.90 -5.37 -11.51
C ALA A 544 10.26 -6.73 -11.82
N ILE A 545 9.07 -6.98 -11.27
CA ILE A 545 8.29 -8.19 -11.51
C ILE A 545 7.18 -7.84 -12.49
N THR A 546 7.24 -8.44 -13.68
CA THR A 546 6.28 -8.20 -14.76
C THR A 546 5.54 -9.49 -15.14
N ALA A 547 4.32 -9.36 -15.64
CA ALA A 547 3.52 -10.45 -16.20
C ALA A 547 2.55 -9.89 -17.26
N ASP A 548 1.82 -10.78 -17.93
CA ASP A 548 0.79 -10.38 -18.89
C ASP A 548 -0.26 -9.46 -18.26
N GLY A 549 -1.04 -8.78 -19.11
CA GLY A 549 -2.06 -7.83 -18.67
C GLY A 549 -1.51 -6.50 -18.15
N GLY A 550 -0.20 -6.22 -18.38
CA GLY A 550 0.44 -4.97 -17.94
C GLY A 550 0.85 -4.98 -16.46
N TYR A 551 0.85 -6.15 -15.82
CA TYR A 551 1.33 -6.26 -14.43
C TYR A 551 2.80 -5.85 -14.33
N ASN A 552 3.09 -4.90 -13.44
CA ASN A 552 4.44 -4.42 -13.18
C ASN A 552 4.51 -3.88 -11.74
N VAL A 553 5.27 -4.58 -10.90
CA VAL A 553 5.52 -4.17 -9.52
C VAL A 553 7.02 -4.18 -9.24
N LEU A 554 7.43 -3.38 -8.27
CA LEU A 554 8.82 -3.25 -7.85
C LEU A 554 8.99 -3.80 -6.45
N GLU A 555 10.05 -4.57 -6.27
CA GLU A 555 10.57 -5.03 -5.00
C GLU A 555 12.00 -4.54 -4.82
N TRP A 556 12.41 -4.33 -3.58
CA TRP A 556 13.72 -3.78 -3.27
C TRP A 556 14.48 -4.66 -2.29
N MET A 557 15.79 -4.60 -2.40
CA MET A 557 16.73 -5.11 -1.42
C MET A 557 17.89 -4.12 -1.32
N ALA A 558 18.29 -3.77 -0.11
CA ALA A 558 19.44 -2.92 0.12
C ALA A 558 20.46 -3.67 0.97
N ASP A 559 21.73 -3.43 0.71
CA ASP A 559 22.84 -3.92 1.54
C ASP A 559 24.00 -2.93 1.52
N THR A 560 24.88 -3.01 2.51
CA THR A 560 26.13 -2.25 2.54
C THR A 560 27.30 -3.20 2.31
N VAL A 561 28.06 -2.93 1.26
CA VAL A 561 29.24 -3.74 0.90
C VAL A 561 30.53 -3.07 1.33
N ASN A 562 31.61 -3.85 1.35
CA ASN A 562 32.93 -3.39 1.82
C ASN A 562 32.85 -2.72 3.20
N ARG A 563 32.20 -3.40 4.13
CA ARG A 563 31.97 -2.85 5.49
C ARG A 563 33.30 -2.69 6.23
N ASN A 564 33.48 -1.55 6.86
CA ASN A 564 34.65 -1.29 7.71
C ASN A 564 34.58 -1.94 9.10
N ARG A 565 33.50 -2.62 9.41
CA ARG A 565 33.28 -3.37 10.64
C ARG A 565 32.33 -4.53 10.43
N MET A 566 32.44 -5.53 11.29
CA MET A 566 31.50 -6.64 11.40
C MET A 566 31.09 -6.80 12.87
N ASN A 567 29.81 -7.02 13.11
CA ASN A 567 29.33 -7.47 14.42
C ASN A 567 29.28 -9.01 14.39
N ILE A 568 29.91 -9.62 15.36
CA ILE A 568 29.82 -11.05 15.64
C ILE A 568 28.85 -11.21 16.81
N ASP A 569 27.76 -11.90 16.58
CA ASP A 569 26.74 -12.18 17.58
C ASP A 569 26.57 -13.70 17.64
N VAL A 570 27.22 -14.33 18.62
CA VAL A 570 27.26 -15.79 18.78
C VAL A 570 27.02 -16.16 20.24
N GLY A 571 25.95 -16.87 20.50
CA GLY A 571 25.59 -17.30 21.85
C GLY A 571 25.28 -16.12 22.76
N ASN A 572 26.15 -15.91 23.76
CA ASN A 572 25.99 -14.83 24.74
C ASN A 572 26.91 -13.62 24.50
N VAL A 573 27.61 -13.60 23.36
CA VAL A 573 28.63 -12.57 23.07
C VAL A 573 28.24 -11.79 21.83
N VAL A 574 28.20 -10.47 21.95
CA VAL A 574 28.15 -9.55 20.82
C VAL A 574 29.46 -8.77 20.77
N LEU A 575 30.13 -8.81 19.63
CA LEU A 575 31.44 -8.22 19.43
C LEU A 575 31.50 -7.47 18.10
N THR A 576 31.93 -6.20 18.11
CA THR A 576 32.29 -5.51 16.88
C THR A 576 33.77 -5.68 16.58
N VAL A 577 34.09 -6.08 15.36
CA VAL A 577 35.45 -6.16 14.81
C VAL A 577 35.57 -5.17 13.66
N PRO A 578 36.17 -4.00 13.86
CA PRO A 578 36.50 -3.04 12.81
C PRO A 578 37.59 -3.52 11.85
N SER A 579 37.67 -2.93 10.67
CA SER A 579 38.69 -3.26 9.65
C SER A 579 40.11 -2.85 10.04
N ASN A 580 40.25 -1.95 10.99
CA ASN A 580 41.55 -1.52 11.52
C ASN A 580 42.17 -2.53 12.51
N GLY A 581 41.52 -3.68 12.76
CA GLY A 581 42.04 -4.73 13.65
C GLY A 581 41.77 -4.51 15.13
N SER A 582 41.11 -3.41 15.52
CA SER A 582 40.64 -3.24 16.90
C SER A 582 39.46 -4.17 17.20
N VAL A 583 39.06 -4.23 18.46
CA VAL A 583 37.92 -5.00 18.94
C VAL A 583 37.07 -4.08 19.81
N GLY A 584 35.77 -4.02 19.59
CA GLY A 584 34.90 -3.13 20.32
C GLY A 584 34.30 -2.01 19.45
N PHE A 585 34.22 -0.79 19.95
CA PHE A 585 33.79 0.36 19.16
C PHE A 585 34.86 0.83 18.18
N THR A 586 34.47 1.34 17.02
CA THR A 586 35.40 1.89 16.02
C THR A 586 35.99 3.23 16.43
N ASN A 587 35.33 3.92 17.37
CA ASN A 587 35.76 5.22 17.95
C ASN A 587 35.10 5.38 19.33
N PRO A 588 35.80 5.77 20.40
CA PRO A 588 35.22 5.90 21.73
C PRO A 588 34.18 7.02 21.87
N TYR A 589 34.14 7.98 20.93
CA TYR A 589 33.21 9.10 20.96
C TYR A 589 32.04 8.97 19.95
N ALA A 590 32.21 8.13 18.96
CA ALA A 590 31.17 7.88 17.96
C ALA A 590 30.87 6.39 17.94
N THR A 591 29.69 6.04 18.27
CA THR A 591 29.17 4.68 18.38
C THR A 591 28.72 4.04 17.04
N PRO A 592 29.60 3.72 16.07
CA PRO A 592 29.22 2.66 15.17
C PRO A 592 29.82 1.35 15.68
N GLY A 593 28.94 0.42 16.08
CA GLY A 593 29.28 -0.91 16.56
C GLY A 593 28.58 -1.26 17.87
N ALA A 594 28.62 -2.53 18.24
CA ALA A 594 28.01 -3.06 19.47
C ALA A 594 28.98 -3.09 20.66
N GLY A 595 30.22 -2.68 20.46
CA GLY A 595 31.27 -2.83 21.49
C GLY A 595 31.60 -4.30 21.72
N PHE A 596 31.74 -4.68 22.99
CA PHE A 596 31.77 -6.06 23.45
C PHE A 596 30.75 -6.22 24.56
N SER A 597 29.76 -7.05 24.35
CA SER A 597 28.71 -7.35 25.31
C SER A 597 28.66 -8.86 25.60
N TYR A 598 28.35 -9.21 26.86
CA TYR A 598 28.13 -10.58 27.28
C TYR A 598 26.74 -10.68 27.92
N LYS A 599 25.88 -11.51 27.37
CA LYS A 599 24.44 -11.60 27.73
C LYS A 599 23.78 -10.21 27.64
N ASP A 600 22.97 -9.88 28.64
CA ASP A 600 22.23 -8.61 28.74
C ASP A 600 23.04 -7.47 29.37
N TYR A 601 24.32 -7.70 29.68
CA TYR A 601 25.22 -6.65 30.15
C TYR A 601 25.59 -5.76 28.96
N GLY A 602 25.48 -4.46 29.13
CA GLY A 602 25.92 -3.48 28.14
C GLY A 602 27.41 -3.66 27.78
N SER A 603 27.95 -2.85 26.89
CA SER A 603 29.32 -3.01 26.45
C SER A 603 30.30 -3.02 27.63
N LEU A 604 31.06 -4.11 27.78
CA LEU A 604 31.98 -4.34 28.87
C LEU A 604 33.31 -3.61 28.68
N PHE A 605 33.63 -3.23 27.44
CA PHE A 605 34.75 -2.33 27.14
C PHE A 605 34.50 -1.56 25.84
N TYR A 606 35.11 -0.38 25.74
CA TYR A 606 34.94 0.49 24.58
C TYR A 606 35.77 0.02 23.39
N THR A 607 37.04 -0.32 23.64
CA THR A 607 37.97 -0.77 22.61
C THR A 607 39.04 -1.67 23.20
N SER A 608 39.52 -2.56 22.37
CA SER A 608 40.67 -3.43 22.64
C SER A 608 41.42 -3.62 21.33
N GLY A 609 42.62 -4.08 21.37
CA GLY A 609 43.42 -4.33 20.15
C GLY A 609 44.43 -5.43 20.36
N PHE A 610 45.01 -5.89 19.26
CA PHE A 610 46.11 -6.84 19.27
C PHE A 610 47.45 -6.10 19.30
N MET A 611 48.36 -6.55 20.13
CA MET A 611 49.76 -6.10 20.15
C MET A 611 50.63 -7.24 19.65
N VAL A 612 51.52 -6.95 18.72
CA VAL A 612 52.55 -7.87 18.26
C VAL A 612 53.89 -7.20 18.44
N GLY A 613 54.76 -7.78 19.27
CA GLY A 613 56.09 -7.29 19.55
C GLY A 613 57.15 -8.34 19.19
N GLU A 614 58.32 -7.87 18.75
CA GLU A 614 59.49 -8.71 18.57
C GLU A 614 60.22 -8.87 19.93
N ALA A 615 60.46 -10.13 20.36
CA ALA A 615 60.98 -10.42 21.68
C ALA A 615 62.43 -9.92 21.89
N ALA A 616 63.10 -9.46 20.87
CA ALA A 616 64.50 -9.00 20.89
C ALA A 616 64.70 -7.53 20.44
N GLY A 617 63.64 -6.76 20.24
CA GLY A 617 63.72 -5.41 19.68
C GLY A 617 62.75 -4.40 20.31
N PRO A 618 62.97 -3.09 20.14
CA PRO A 618 62.12 -2.03 20.71
C PRO A 618 60.83 -1.79 19.89
N LYS A 619 60.48 -2.63 18.92
CA LYS A 619 59.34 -2.42 18.06
C LYS A 619 58.14 -3.24 18.56
N VAL A 620 57.13 -2.53 19.02
CA VAL A 620 55.79 -3.08 19.29
C VAL A 620 54.86 -2.48 18.25
N MET A 621 54.19 -3.33 17.48
CA MET A 621 53.07 -2.92 16.62
C MET A 621 51.81 -3.15 17.42
N ASP A 622 51.05 -2.09 17.67
CA ASP A 622 49.81 -2.18 18.41
C ASP A 622 48.64 -1.48 17.66
N ASN A 623 47.48 -1.82 18.07
CA ASN A 623 46.26 -1.17 17.64
C ASN A 623 45.39 -0.84 18.87
N VAL A 624 46.03 -0.43 19.94
CA VAL A 624 45.41 0.01 21.18
C VAL A 624 45.24 1.53 21.11
N TYR A 625 44.06 1.97 21.45
CA TYR A 625 43.64 3.34 21.39
C TYR A 625 44.52 4.27 22.27
N ALA A 626 45.06 5.31 21.66
CA ALA A 626 45.63 6.46 22.38
C ALA A 626 44.64 7.64 22.32
N THR A 627 44.68 8.51 23.34
CA THR A 627 43.81 9.69 23.43
C THR A 627 44.02 10.65 22.24
N PRO A 628 42.94 11.27 21.69
CA PRO A 628 43.08 12.26 20.63
C PRO A 628 44.05 13.40 21.00
N PRO A 629 44.88 13.92 20.07
CA PRO A 629 44.82 13.69 18.61
C PRO A 629 45.73 12.55 18.11
N ASN A 630 46.37 11.80 18.96
CA ASN A 630 47.32 10.76 18.59
C ASN A 630 46.64 9.40 18.52
N TYR A 631 46.04 9.08 17.38
CA TYR A 631 45.63 7.72 17.07
C TYR A 631 46.85 6.96 16.56
N ASP A 632 47.37 6.04 17.36
CA ASP A 632 48.40 5.14 16.93
C ASP A 632 47.74 3.92 16.29
N ALA A 633 47.69 3.90 14.98
CA ALA A 633 47.24 2.77 14.19
C ALA A 633 48.39 2.25 13.37
N ASP A 634 49.22 1.41 13.97
CA ASP A 634 50.31 0.73 13.29
C ASP A 634 49.84 -0.25 12.23
N TRP A 635 48.55 -0.59 12.23
CA TRP A 635 47.93 -1.53 11.32
C TRP A 635 47.07 -0.78 10.29
N GLY A 636 47.60 -0.63 9.09
CA GLY A 636 46.82 -0.26 7.90
C GLY A 636 46.23 -1.50 7.22
N GLN A 637 45.11 -1.35 6.57
CA GLN A 637 44.54 -2.39 5.72
C GLN A 637 45.44 -2.58 4.48
N VAL A 638 46.32 -3.59 4.49
CA VAL A 638 47.26 -3.87 3.38
C VAL A 638 46.58 -4.60 2.23
N ASN A 639 45.48 -5.33 2.49
CA ASN A 639 44.57 -5.94 1.55
C ASN A 639 43.26 -6.25 2.28
N PRO A 640 42.14 -6.40 1.59
CA PRO A 640 40.91 -6.82 2.24
C PRO A 640 41.16 -8.16 2.93
N VAL A 641 41.34 -8.11 4.25
CA VAL A 641 41.51 -9.32 5.05
C VAL A 641 40.21 -10.09 4.97
N ARG A 642 40.25 -11.26 4.32
CA ARG A 642 39.12 -12.18 4.32
C ARG A 642 38.90 -12.64 5.76
N ARG A 643 37.82 -12.15 6.35
CA ARG A 643 37.40 -12.53 7.70
C ARG A 643 36.54 -13.77 7.55
N ARG A 644 37.04 -14.92 7.94
CA ARG A 644 36.23 -16.12 8.09
C ARG A 644 35.45 -16.00 9.41
N ALA A 645 34.14 -15.87 9.34
CA ALA A 645 33.31 -16.35 10.41
C ALA A 645 33.41 -17.88 10.39
N ILE A 646 34.12 -18.45 11.35
CA ILE A 646 34.10 -19.89 11.57
C ILE A 646 32.77 -20.15 12.26
N ASP A 647 31.86 -20.88 11.60
CA ASP A 647 30.72 -21.48 12.28
C ASP A 647 31.30 -22.47 13.32
N VAL A 648 31.32 -22.04 14.56
CA VAL A 648 31.56 -22.95 15.69
C VAL A 648 30.19 -23.57 15.99
N THR A 649 29.97 -24.77 15.46
CA THR A 649 28.84 -25.63 15.84
C THR A 649 28.89 -25.99 17.32
#